data_a640a94d676cf2c00b9ec152245a7518
#
_entry.id   a640a94d676cf2c00b9ec152245a7518
#
_cell.length_a   1.000
_cell.length_b   1.000
_cell.length_c   1.000
_cell.angle_alpha   90.00
_cell.angle_beta   90.00
_cell.angle_gamma   90.00
#
_symmetry.space_group_name_H-M   'P 1'
#
loop_
_entity.id
_entity.type
_entity.pdbx_description
1 polymer ?
#
loop_
_entity_poly.entity_id
_entity_poly.type
_entity_poly.pdbx_seq_one_letter_code
_entity_poly.pdbx_strand_id
1 'polypeptide(L)'
;MYELPLFGEWRVARAADALLTATHDREGSRELARPSTNGFLMYFLLPNYLARKTWENITLVRIPFLRAKGVPMSQELEFFATCPKGFEKLLAQELDGLRIKKVRPLGGQVAFYGSLADAYRVCLWSRLTSRVILVLERVSAATSDALYEDLSHIAWEDHISPHATIAVSAHGTNDQLRNTNFIAVRTKDAIVDRLAAKRGSRPMVNTLAPDVTIVVRVSRNRATVGIDLAGEALFKRSLTGGRGPAREFAPLRLDYAAALLYLQAQTAASAPLFSPDAPLPALLFPGAGALAQEAAGMALDVAPGILRARWGMTGWAGHDDDAWQDLLAEADERAEKGQERQVTLYAADPRPKSKEAVLYTLRAGGLKADVQFLAASELLKHTEHFTGIVADLSWTKEEPTLQGSAYSTLGLFAGQASTLLTSDTNTDTVLRATPSQTLSVYVGNSIATMRCYPAAIAEKAGGGEADATAPASNSESTSVPAGPTVMVNNQPVSVLVPASDQFAARLAKVAKQRAKWARKNDVSCYRVYDADLPDYAVSIDIYKGAIKPTTWMQISEYAASKEIDPDLAKRRLLDVLALAPRILSVPSSNVNLRTRTRAKGGSQYSDEGSAADNSRKEMLLIDEGGLLFEVNFASRLDCGIFLDHRDTRAEIRELMKSAGAAKSFLNLFAYTGTATCYAADGGALHSTTVDLSKPSLEWAKRNMKRNGFDGEEHEFVQADVLSWITEMRHTKNRWNVIFCDVPTFSNSSRMRQSSFDVQRDHAELIIGISRLLTRGGVAIFSCNLRTFKPDVEKIQRAGVDIEDITSETIPEDFSRNQKIHHAYKISRKPRENE
;
A
#
# COMPACT_ATOMS: atom_id res chain seq x y z
N MET A 1 -3.41 -25.61 -25.96
CA MET A 1 -2.03 -25.29 -26.35
C MET A 1 -2.14 -24.04 -27.23
N TYR A 2 -1.95 -22.88 -26.64
CA TYR A 2 -1.78 -21.62 -27.37
C TYR A 2 -0.31 -21.30 -27.33
N GLU A 3 0.37 -21.39 -28.47
CA GLU A 3 1.75 -20.89 -28.61
C GLU A 3 1.76 -19.40 -28.36
N LEU A 4 2.62 -18.96 -27.44
CA LEU A 4 2.87 -17.55 -27.15
C LEU A 4 3.61 -16.91 -28.30
N PRO A 5 3.29 -15.68 -28.71
CA PRO A 5 4.05 -14.99 -29.76
C PRO A 5 5.48 -14.73 -29.30
N LEU A 6 6.44 -14.93 -30.20
CA LEU A 6 7.86 -14.64 -29.99
C LEU A 6 8.08 -13.15 -29.64
N PHE A 7 9.15 -12.84 -28.95
CA PHE A 7 9.53 -11.51 -28.45
C PHE A 7 9.37 -10.39 -29.52
N GLY A 8 9.56 -10.69 -30.77
CA GLY A 8 9.38 -9.74 -31.89
C GLY A 8 7.95 -9.27 -32.12
N GLU A 9 6.97 -10.15 -31.95
CA GLU A 9 5.55 -9.81 -32.15
C GLU A 9 5.02 -8.86 -31.07
N TRP A 10 5.58 -8.92 -29.84
CA TRP A 10 5.21 -8.02 -28.75
C TRP A 10 5.68 -6.58 -28.95
N ARG A 11 6.82 -6.38 -29.64
CA ARG A 11 7.28 -5.02 -30.02
C ARG A 11 6.33 -4.38 -31.03
N VAL A 12 5.87 -5.15 -32.00
CA VAL A 12 4.93 -4.67 -33.03
C VAL A 12 3.56 -4.36 -32.42
N ALA A 13 3.05 -5.20 -31.52
CA ALA A 13 1.76 -4.98 -30.89
C ALA A 13 1.74 -3.70 -30.01
N ARG A 14 2.80 -3.42 -29.25
CA ARG A 14 2.87 -2.18 -28.44
C ARG A 14 3.07 -0.91 -29.29
N ALA A 15 3.78 -1.00 -30.39
CA ALA A 15 3.91 0.12 -31.31
C ALA A 15 2.59 0.42 -32.03
N ALA A 16 1.82 -0.61 -32.38
CA ALA A 16 0.51 -0.46 -32.99
C ALA A 16 -0.53 0.16 -32.05
N ASP A 17 -0.55 -0.24 -30.76
CA ASP A 17 -1.44 0.36 -29.76
C ASP A 17 -1.11 1.83 -29.44
N ALA A 18 0.16 2.18 -29.43
CA ALA A 18 0.59 3.58 -29.25
C ALA A 18 0.23 4.47 -30.47
N LEU A 19 0.19 3.90 -31.67
CA LEU A 19 -0.22 4.58 -32.90
C LEU A 19 -1.76 4.70 -32.98
N LEU A 20 -2.52 3.68 -32.56
CA LEU A 20 -3.98 3.71 -32.53
C LEU A 20 -4.55 4.69 -31.50
N THR A 21 -3.90 4.86 -30.34
CA THR A 21 -4.29 5.87 -29.35
C THR A 21 -3.98 7.29 -29.81
N ALA A 22 -2.90 7.50 -30.59
CA ALA A 22 -2.56 8.82 -31.14
C ALA A 22 -3.44 9.25 -32.31
N THR A 23 -4.13 8.31 -32.98
CA THR A 23 -5.07 8.61 -34.09
C THR A 23 -6.50 8.84 -33.62
N HIS A 24 -6.89 8.35 -32.42
CA HIS A 24 -8.27 8.51 -31.90
C HIS A 24 -8.54 9.90 -31.30
N ASP A 25 -7.50 10.64 -30.91
CA ASP A 25 -7.66 12.01 -30.37
C ASP A 25 -7.69 13.13 -31.45
N ARG A 26 -7.79 12.78 -32.75
CA ARG A 26 -7.80 13.77 -33.84
C ARG A 26 -9.07 13.81 -34.70
N GLU A 27 -10.13 13.14 -34.33
CA GLU A 27 -11.43 13.29 -35.00
C GLU A 27 -12.35 14.30 -34.29
N GLY A 28 -12.02 15.56 -34.48
CA GLY A 28 -12.85 16.67 -34.01
C GLY A 28 -12.54 18.00 -34.68
N SER A 29 -12.67 18.09 -35.98
CA SER A 29 -13.11 19.28 -36.75
C SER A 29 -12.81 19.07 -38.24
N ARG A 30 -13.87 19.04 -39.01
CA ARG A 30 -13.85 19.06 -40.47
C ARG A 30 -13.59 20.52 -40.94
N GLU A 31 -12.59 20.69 -41.81
CA GLU A 31 -12.79 21.47 -43.04
C GLU A 31 -11.69 21.16 -44.06
N LEU A 32 -12.10 21.26 -45.34
CA LEU A 32 -11.42 20.76 -46.52
C LEU A 32 -10.16 21.58 -46.91
N ALA A 33 -9.04 20.93 -47.17
CA ALA A 33 -8.06 21.44 -48.15
C ALA A 33 -7.24 20.27 -48.75
N ARG A 34 -6.99 20.36 -50.06
CA ARG A 34 -6.43 19.35 -50.94
C ARG A 34 -4.93 19.05 -50.69
N PRO A 35 -4.37 17.95 -51.23
CA PRO A 35 -3.19 17.31 -50.73
C PRO A 35 -1.89 17.93 -51.27
N SER A 36 -0.90 18.13 -50.44
CA SER A 36 0.49 18.26 -50.81
C SER A 36 1.33 17.26 -50.05
N THR A 37 1.88 16.32 -50.79
CA THR A 37 3.14 15.59 -50.58
C THR A 37 3.76 15.58 -49.19
N ASN A 38 3.41 14.61 -48.36
CA ASN A 38 4.26 14.11 -47.28
C ASN A 38 3.88 12.69 -46.86
N GLY A 39 3.85 11.79 -47.85
CA GLY A 39 3.62 10.35 -47.62
C GLY A 39 4.92 9.57 -47.38
N PHE A 40 5.95 10.14 -46.77
CA PHE A 40 7.29 9.50 -46.72
C PHE A 40 7.76 9.10 -45.29
N LEU A 41 6.99 9.34 -44.25
CA LEU A 41 7.45 9.02 -42.89
C LEU A 41 6.94 7.68 -42.34
N MET A 42 6.05 6.99 -43.02
CA MET A 42 5.45 5.74 -42.51
C MET A 42 6.17 4.43 -42.93
N TYR A 43 7.22 4.52 -43.77
CA TYR A 43 7.88 3.32 -44.29
C TYR A 43 9.19 2.94 -43.58
N PHE A 44 9.64 3.69 -42.58
CA PHE A 44 10.95 3.46 -41.96
C PHE A 44 10.97 2.57 -40.72
N LEU A 45 9.83 2.16 -40.18
CA LEU A 45 9.77 1.32 -38.98
C LEU A 45 9.38 -0.15 -39.22
N LEU A 46 9.17 -0.55 -40.47
CA LEU A 46 8.72 -1.91 -40.80
C LEU A 46 9.73 -2.82 -41.57
N PRO A 47 10.99 -2.45 -41.86
CA PRO A 47 11.79 -3.26 -42.80
C PRO A 47 12.38 -4.55 -42.22
N ASN A 48 12.60 -4.67 -40.95
CA ASN A 48 13.44 -5.78 -40.45
C ASN A 48 12.73 -7.09 -40.14
N TYR A 49 11.40 -7.09 -40.06
CA TYR A 49 10.66 -8.31 -39.70
C TYR A 49 10.08 -9.06 -40.89
N LEU A 50 9.67 -8.38 -41.95
CA LEU A 50 9.13 -9.02 -43.16
C LEU A 50 10.21 -9.46 -44.15
N ALA A 51 11.43 -9.00 -44.01
CA ALA A 51 12.52 -9.28 -44.96
C ALA A 51 13.14 -10.67 -44.85
N ARG A 52 12.85 -11.46 -43.83
CA ARG A 52 13.41 -12.84 -43.69
C ARG A 52 12.64 -13.93 -44.42
N LYS A 53 11.49 -13.65 -45.04
CA LYS A 53 10.70 -14.67 -45.76
C LYS A 53 10.56 -14.49 -47.30
N THR A 54 10.98 -13.38 -47.88
CA THR A 54 10.85 -13.15 -49.34
C THR A 54 12.01 -12.30 -49.90
N TRP A 55 13.20 -12.84 -49.96
CA TRP A 55 14.32 -12.20 -50.61
C TRP A 55 14.74 -12.97 -51.89
N GLU A 56 14.13 -12.63 -53.01
CA GLU A 56 14.76 -12.63 -54.30
C GLU A 56 14.25 -11.40 -55.05
N ASN A 57 15.21 -10.47 -55.40
CA ASN A 57 15.03 -9.30 -56.25
C ASN A 57 14.41 -8.00 -55.67
N ILE A 58 15.18 -7.26 -54.89
CA ILE A 58 15.02 -5.79 -54.82
C ILE A 58 16.41 -5.15 -54.73
N THR A 59 16.76 -4.36 -55.72
CA THR A 59 18.01 -3.56 -55.76
C THR A 59 17.82 -2.29 -54.94
N LEU A 60 18.49 -2.16 -53.80
CA LEU A 60 18.50 -0.98 -52.94
C LEU A 60 19.31 0.15 -53.54
N VAL A 61 18.66 1.25 -53.90
CA VAL A 61 19.34 2.51 -54.23
C VAL A 61 19.75 3.19 -52.93
N ARG A 62 21.06 3.19 -52.67
CA ARG A 62 21.62 3.96 -51.53
C ARG A 62 21.58 5.45 -51.89
N ILE A 63 20.77 6.23 -51.15
CA ILE A 63 20.84 7.69 -51.14
C ILE A 63 21.89 8.06 -50.10
N PRO A 64 22.97 8.79 -50.45
CA PRO A 64 23.94 9.21 -49.45
C PRO A 64 23.36 10.31 -48.57
N PHE A 65 23.09 10.00 -47.32
CA PHE A 65 22.87 11.03 -46.30
C PHE A 65 24.18 11.81 -46.14
N LEU A 66 24.08 13.12 -46.19
CA LEU A 66 25.17 14.02 -45.82
C LEU A 66 25.52 13.75 -44.35
N ARG A 67 26.69 13.13 -44.15
CA ARG A 67 27.28 12.90 -42.85
C ARG A 67 27.48 14.24 -42.15
N ALA A 68 26.67 14.55 -41.14
CA ALA A 68 27.10 15.49 -40.14
C ALA A 68 28.44 14.95 -39.59
N LYS A 69 29.43 15.79 -39.43
CA LYS A 69 30.76 15.40 -38.94
C LYS A 69 30.57 14.76 -37.58
N GLY A 70 30.53 13.42 -37.55
CA GLY A 70 30.45 12.63 -36.32
C GLY A 70 31.69 12.92 -35.49
N VAL A 71 31.47 12.95 -34.19
CA VAL A 71 32.54 12.94 -33.21
C VAL A 71 33.49 11.79 -33.57
N PRO A 72 34.82 12.02 -33.67
CA PRO A 72 35.74 10.98 -34.06
C PRO A 72 35.65 9.80 -33.10
N MET A 73 35.60 8.57 -33.59
CA MET A 73 35.48 7.31 -32.81
C MET A 73 36.58 7.07 -31.76
N SER A 74 37.55 7.97 -31.64
CA SER A 74 38.67 7.88 -30.71
C SER A 74 38.58 8.85 -29.51
N GLN A 75 37.53 9.66 -29.42
CA GLN A 75 37.36 10.60 -28.30
C GLN A 75 36.66 9.94 -27.12
N GLU A 76 37.35 9.85 -26.02
CA GLU A 76 36.81 9.36 -24.74
C GLU A 76 35.88 10.44 -24.18
N LEU A 77 34.59 10.10 -24.07
CA LEU A 77 33.52 11.00 -23.61
C LEU A 77 33.28 10.77 -22.11
N GLU A 78 32.82 11.82 -21.42
CA GLU A 78 32.41 11.72 -20.00
C GLU A 78 30.90 11.56 -19.88
N PHE A 79 30.50 10.63 -18.99
CA PHE A 79 29.10 10.36 -18.72
C PHE A 79 28.83 10.31 -17.21
N PHE A 80 27.59 10.62 -16.84
CA PHE A 80 27.06 10.38 -15.50
C PHE A 80 25.91 9.37 -15.57
N ALA A 81 26.05 8.24 -14.89
CA ALA A 81 24.97 7.34 -14.55
C ALA A 81 24.39 7.78 -13.20
N THR A 82 23.18 8.37 -13.20
CA THR A 82 22.53 8.80 -11.97
C THR A 82 21.85 7.64 -11.27
N CYS A 83 21.82 7.64 -9.93
CA CYS A 83 21.16 6.60 -9.13
C CYS A 83 20.56 7.19 -7.84
N PRO A 84 19.73 6.46 -7.11
CA PRO A 84 19.35 6.82 -5.76
C PRO A 84 20.57 6.99 -4.87
N LYS A 85 20.52 7.99 -3.97
CA LYS A 85 21.60 8.23 -3.02
C LYS A 85 21.84 6.99 -2.17
N GLY A 86 23.11 6.57 -2.08
CA GLY A 86 23.52 5.37 -1.39
C GLY A 86 23.77 4.17 -2.33
N PHE A 87 23.31 4.21 -3.59
CA PHE A 87 23.55 3.15 -4.56
C PHE A 87 24.88 3.31 -5.33
N GLU A 88 25.61 4.38 -5.12
CA GLU A 88 26.77 4.75 -5.94
C GLU A 88 27.84 3.66 -6.01
N LYS A 89 28.10 2.99 -4.89
CA LYS A 89 29.09 1.89 -4.85
C LYS A 89 28.54 0.64 -5.57
N LEU A 90 27.29 0.31 -5.34
CA LEU A 90 26.63 -0.84 -5.98
C LEU A 90 26.53 -0.64 -7.50
N LEU A 91 26.15 0.59 -7.92
CA LEU A 91 26.12 0.95 -9.34
C LEU A 91 27.52 0.89 -9.97
N ALA A 92 28.55 1.36 -9.26
CA ALA A 92 29.92 1.28 -9.78
C ALA A 92 30.34 -0.19 -10.03
N GLN A 93 29.98 -1.09 -9.13
CA GLN A 93 30.20 -2.54 -9.32
C GLN A 93 29.40 -3.10 -10.51
N GLU A 94 28.15 -2.66 -10.69
CA GLU A 94 27.33 -3.06 -11.85
C GLU A 94 27.97 -2.60 -13.16
N LEU A 95 28.44 -1.33 -13.22
CA LEU A 95 29.10 -0.80 -14.41
C LEU A 95 30.41 -1.54 -14.73
N ASP A 96 31.16 -1.90 -13.70
CA ASP A 96 32.38 -2.70 -13.84
C ASP A 96 32.05 -4.10 -14.42
N GLY A 97 30.96 -4.73 -13.92
CA GLY A 97 30.41 -5.97 -14.47
C GLY A 97 29.95 -5.84 -15.94
N LEU A 98 29.49 -4.67 -16.35
CA LEU A 98 29.18 -4.33 -17.73
C LEU A 98 30.43 -3.97 -18.56
N ARG A 99 31.62 -4.10 -18.01
CA ARG A 99 32.94 -3.80 -18.60
C ARG A 99 33.15 -2.31 -18.93
N ILE A 100 32.44 -1.43 -18.24
CA ILE A 100 32.63 0.01 -18.34
C ILE A 100 33.90 0.39 -17.56
N LYS A 101 34.78 1.16 -18.20
CA LYS A 101 36.07 1.55 -17.65
C LYS A 101 35.99 2.90 -16.95
N LYS A 102 37.02 3.21 -16.12
CA LYS A 102 37.18 4.52 -15.47
C LYS A 102 35.95 4.98 -14.68
N VAL A 103 35.39 4.06 -13.94
CA VAL A 103 34.19 4.27 -13.11
C VAL A 103 34.55 4.97 -11.81
N ARG A 104 33.85 6.04 -11.44
CA ARG A 104 34.07 6.80 -10.21
C ARG A 104 32.75 7.14 -9.52
N PRO A 105 32.47 6.57 -8.33
CA PRO A 105 31.28 6.94 -7.53
C PRO A 105 31.33 8.40 -7.07
N LEU A 106 30.21 9.10 -7.16
CA LEU A 106 29.96 10.46 -6.72
C LEU A 106 28.61 10.50 -5.97
N GLY A 107 28.29 11.61 -5.30
CA GLY A 107 27.01 11.71 -4.60
C GLY A 107 25.79 11.67 -5.54
N GLY A 108 24.99 10.60 -5.48
CA GLY A 108 23.79 10.35 -6.27
C GLY A 108 24.04 10.02 -7.75
N GLN A 109 25.27 9.70 -8.12
CA GLN A 109 25.66 9.32 -9.48
C GLN A 109 27.02 8.62 -9.51
N VAL A 110 27.32 8.00 -10.66
CA VAL A 110 28.63 7.44 -10.98
C VAL A 110 29.11 8.09 -12.25
N ALA A 111 30.32 8.68 -12.23
CA ALA A 111 30.97 9.15 -13.43
C ALA A 111 31.71 8.01 -14.11
N PHE A 112 31.66 7.95 -15.44
CA PHE A 112 32.48 7.03 -16.22
C PHE A 112 32.94 7.69 -17.53
N TYR A 113 33.97 7.11 -18.14
CA TYR A 113 34.52 7.58 -19.39
C TYR A 113 34.56 6.43 -20.37
N GLY A 114 34.18 6.71 -21.63
CA GLY A 114 34.13 5.69 -22.67
C GLY A 114 33.58 6.21 -24.01
N SER A 115 33.15 5.28 -24.82
CA SER A 115 32.50 5.51 -26.12
C SER A 115 30.98 5.72 -25.94
N LEU A 116 30.30 6.14 -27.02
CA LEU A 116 28.82 6.14 -27.05
C LEU A 116 28.27 4.72 -26.87
N ALA A 117 28.90 3.71 -27.45
CA ALA A 117 28.51 2.31 -27.27
C ALA A 117 28.53 1.88 -25.78
N ASP A 118 29.52 2.34 -25.00
CA ASP A 118 29.57 2.11 -23.56
C ASP A 118 28.38 2.74 -22.84
N ALA A 119 28.05 3.99 -23.18
CA ALA A 119 26.90 4.67 -22.60
C ALA A 119 25.56 4.03 -22.99
N TYR A 120 25.44 3.57 -24.23
CA TYR A 120 24.26 2.83 -24.69
C TYR A 120 24.15 1.47 -24.01
N ARG A 121 25.28 0.78 -23.78
CA ARG A 121 25.31 -0.44 -22.96
C ARG A 121 24.79 -0.19 -21.56
N VAL A 122 25.19 0.91 -20.91
CA VAL A 122 24.65 1.30 -19.60
C VAL A 122 23.14 1.59 -19.68
N CYS A 123 22.67 2.31 -20.70
CA CYS A 123 21.24 2.55 -20.89
C CYS A 123 20.43 1.25 -21.04
N LEU A 124 20.94 0.28 -21.80
CA LEU A 124 20.25 -0.96 -22.12
C LEU A 124 20.30 -1.98 -20.98
N TRP A 125 21.45 -2.13 -20.32
CA TRP A 125 21.75 -3.24 -19.42
C TRP A 125 21.75 -2.88 -17.93
N SER A 126 21.97 -1.61 -17.55
CA SER A 126 22.00 -1.26 -16.13
C SER A 126 20.62 -1.33 -15.50
N ARG A 127 20.51 -2.00 -14.37
CA ARG A 127 19.30 -2.15 -13.56
C ARG A 127 19.20 -1.08 -12.48
N LEU A 128 20.33 -0.49 -12.08
CA LEU A 128 20.45 0.49 -11.01
C LEU A 128 20.50 1.94 -11.48
N THR A 129 20.91 2.17 -12.73
CA THR A 129 20.97 3.51 -13.30
C THR A 129 19.57 4.09 -13.47
N SER A 130 19.39 5.32 -13.04
CA SER A 130 18.15 6.08 -13.27
C SER A 130 18.16 6.83 -14.60
N ARG A 131 19.31 7.47 -14.93
CA ARG A 131 19.53 8.20 -16.19
C ARG A 131 21.00 8.15 -16.56
N VAL A 132 21.30 8.22 -17.87
CA VAL A 132 22.65 8.36 -18.41
C VAL A 132 22.76 9.74 -19.05
N ILE A 133 23.66 10.56 -18.55
CA ILE A 133 23.87 11.94 -19.02
C ILE A 133 25.22 12.02 -19.69
N LEU A 134 25.23 12.34 -20.98
CA LEU A 134 26.45 12.72 -21.70
C LEU A 134 26.82 14.16 -21.28
N VAL A 135 28.03 14.34 -20.76
CA VAL A 135 28.54 15.66 -20.39
C VAL A 135 29.04 16.37 -21.64
N LEU A 136 28.46 17.53 -21.92
CA LEU A 136 28.90 18.38 -23.03
C LEU A 136 29.94 19.38 -22.56
N GLU A 137 29.62 20.13 -21.49
CA GLU A 137 30.46 21.23 -21.06
C GLU A 137 30.27 21.53 -19.56
N ARG A 138 31.26 22.18 -18.95
CA ARG A 138 31.20 22.74 -17.61
C ARG A 138 31.30 24.25 -17.68
N VAL A 139 30.20 24.91 -17.37
CA VAL A 139 29.99 26.36 -17.51
C VAL A 139 29.97 27.06 -16.15
N SER A 140 30.15 28.37 -16.18
CA SER A 140 29.99 29.22 -14.99
C SER A 140 28.52 29.22 -14.56
N ALA A 141 28.30 29.16 -13.26
CA ALA A 141 27.00 29.36 -12.61
C ALA A 141 27.11 30.43 -11.50
N ALA A 142 28.10 31.30 -11.61
CA ALA A 142 28.30 32.37 -10.64
C ALA A 142 27.14 33.39 -10.67
N THR A 143 26.65 33.72 -11.84
CA THR A 143 25.50 34.60 -12.07
C THR A 143 24.62 34.04 -13.19
N SER A 144 23.39 34.55 -13.30
CA SER A 144 22.48 34.24 -14.41
C SER A 144 23.04 34.62 -15.79
N ASP A 145 23.78 35.72 -15.87
CA ASP A 145 24.31 36.23 -17.13
C ASP A 145 25.54 35.43 -17.56
N ALA A 146 26.42 35.10 -16.62
CA ALA A 146 27.58 34.23 -16.90
C ALA A 146 27.11 32.83 -17.35
N LEU A 147 26.06 32.27 -16.74
CA LEU A 147 25.46 31.00 -17.16
C LEU A 147 24.92 31.10 -18.60
N TYR A 148 24.19 32.17 -18.93
CA TYR A 148 23.63 32.38 -20.25
C TYR A 148 24.73 32.55 -21.31
N GLU A 149 25.74 33.35 -21.03
CA GLU A 149 26.85 33.64 -21.92
C GLU A 149 27.64 32.36 -22.27
N ASP A 150 28.07 31.61 -21.24
CA ASP A 150 28.77 30.34 -21.46
C ASP A 150 27.93 29.32 -22.25
N LEU A 151 26.64 29.18 -21.88
CA LEU A 151 25.72 28.30 -22.61
C LEU A 151 25.52 28.69 -24.08
N SER A 152 25.58 30.01 -24.40
CA SER A 152 25.46 30.51 -25.77
C SER A 152 26.68 30.19 -26.61
N HIS A 153 27.82 29.82 -25.99
CA HIS A 153 29.05 29.41 -26.72
C HIS A 153 29.04 27.95 -27.10
N ILE A 154 28.20 27.09 -26.47
CA ILE A 154 28.09 25.69 -26.87
C ILE A 154 27.53 25.57 -28.29
N ALA A 155 28.07 24.69 -29.10
CA ALA A 155 27.62 24.45 -30.49
C ALA A 155 26.35 23.60 -30.54
N TRP A 156 25.23 24.18 -30.08
CA TRP A 156 23.92 23.47 -30.00
C TRP A 156 23.42 22.95 -31.33
N GLU A 157 23.89 23.55 -32.43
CA GLU A 157 23.62 23.13 -33.78
C GLU A 157 24.16 21.71 -34.09
N ASP A 158 25.18 21.24 -33.38
CA ASP A 158 25.74 19.90 -33.53
C ASP A 158 24.99 18.85 -32.69
N HIS A 159 24.13 19.30 -31.74
CA HIS A 159 23.41 18.44 -30.83
C HIS A 159 21.89 18.39 -31.05
N ILE A 160 21.32 19.43 -31.65
CA ILE A 160 19.88 19.56 -31.83
C ILE A 160 19.58 19.68 -33.33
N SER A 161 18.87 18.71 -33.88
CA SER A 161 18.46 18.72 -35.27
C SER A 161 17.44 19.83 -35.55
N PRO A 162 17.31 20.35 -36.79
CA PRO A 162 16.44 21.49 -37.11
C PRO A 162 14.97 21.34 -36.70
N HIS A 163 14.45 20.13 -36.68
CA HIS A 163 13.06 19.80 -36.38
C HIS A 163 12.87 19.19 -34.99
N ALA A 164 13.97 18.96 -34.25
CA ALA A 164 13.90 18.34 -32.93
C ALA A 164 13.28 19.30 -31.92
N THR A 165 12.42 18.74 -31.09
CA THR A 165 11.86 19.40 -29.91
C THR A 165 12.79 19.23 -28.71
N ILE A 166 12.86 20.25 -27.88
CA ILE A 166 13.75 20.26 -26.72
C ILE A 166 12.99 20.42 -25.40
N ALA A 167 13.57 19.89 -24.33
CA ALA A 167 13.25 20.25 -22.96
C ALA A 167 14.53 20.47 -22.15
N VAL A 168 14.47 21.33 -21.15
CA VAL A 168 15.56 21.58 -20.21
C VAL A 168 15.13 21.18 -18.81
N SER A 169 15.95 20.35 -18.17
CA SER A 169 15.80 19.96 -16.78
C SER A 169 16.97 20.50 -15.96
N ALA A 170 16.70 21.29 -14.91
CA ALA A 170 17.74 21.82 -14.06
C ALA A 170 17.68 21.22 -12.64
N HIS A 171 18.86 20.96 -12.08
CA HIS A 171 19.03 20.38 -10.76
C HIS A 171 20.08 21.14 -9.95
N GLY A 172 19.86 21.25 -8.66
CA GLY A 172 20.72 21.99 -7.75
C GLY A 172 20.53 23.50 -7.88
N THR A 173 21.00 24.21 -6.86
CA THR A 173 20.89 25.67 -6.73
C THR A 173 22.13 26.20 -6.05
N ASN A 174 22.35 27.51 -6.13
CA ASN A 174 23.33 28.23 -5.33
C ASN A 174 22.75 29.57 -4.85
N ASP A 175 23.55 30.42 -4.26
CA ASP A 175 23.08 31.69 -3.68
C ASP A 175 22.53 32.68 -4.71
N GLN A 176 22.98 32.60 -5.95
CA GLN A 176 22.54 33.47 -7.06
C GLN A 176 21.42 32.81 -7.88
N LEU A 177 21.50 31.52 -8.10
CA LEU A 177 20.59 30.71 -8.90
C LEU A 177 19.73 29.83 -7.97
N ARG A 178 18.74 30.43 -7.31
CA ARG A 178 17.95 29.81 -6.24
C ARG A 178 16.75 28.98 -6.71
N ASN A 179 16.40 29.07 -7.99
CA ASN A 179 15.21 28.43 -8.54
C ASN A 179 15.56 27.58 -9.76
N THR A 180 15.34 26.29 -9.70
CA THR A 180 15.64 25.35 -10.78
C THR A 180 14.82 25.63 -12.05
N ASN A 181 13.56 26.07 -11.93
CA ASN A 181 12.75 26.45 -13.09
C ASN A 181 13.34 27.68 -13.79
N PHE A 182 13.83 28.66 -13.04
CA PHE A 182 14.51 29.83 -13.62
C PHE A 182 15.79 29.40 -14.35
N ILE A 183 16.60 28.51 -13.77
CA ILE A 183 17.81 28.00 -14.40
C ILE A 183 17.44 27.28 -15.70
N ALA A 184 16.39 26.46 -15.70
CA ALA A 184 15.95 25.76 -16.90
C ALA A 184 15.48 26.72 -18.01
N VAL A 185 14.71 27.76 -17.65
CA VAL A 185 14.26 28.80 -18.61
C VAL A 185 15.47 29.58 -19.17
N ARG A 186 16.38 30.02 -18.29
CA ARG A 186 17.57 30.77 -18.73
C ARG A 186 18.47 29.95 -19.65
N THR A 187 18.63 28.66 -19.35
CA THR A 187 19.35 27.71 -20.22
C THR A 187 18.63 27.55 -21.57
N LYS A 188 17.33 27.36 -21.56
CA LYS A 188 16.52 27.26 -22.78
C LYS A 188 16.69 28.52 -23.63
N ASP A 189 16.65 29.70 -23.05
CA ASP A 189 16.79 30.98 -23.78
C ASP A 189 18.16 31.04 -24.48
N ALA A 190 19.25 30.70 -23.81
CA ALA A 190 20.60 30.65 -24.42
C ALA A 190 20.66 29.68 -25.61
N ILE A 191 20.04 28.51 -25.49
CA ILE A 191 19.99 27.51 -26.57
C ILE A 191 19.18 28.03 -27.76
N VAL A 192 18.00 28.55 -27.49
CA VAL A 192 17.06 29.02 -28.52
C VAL A 192 17.64 30.21 -29.27
N ASP A 193 18.24 31.17 -28.58
CA ASP A 193 18.81 32.36 -29.18
C ASP A 193 20.07 32.01 -30.04
N ARG A 194 20.92 31.07 -29.56
CA ARG A 194 22.03 30.57 -30.35
C ARG A 194 21.54 29.91 -31.67
N LEU A 195 20.59 29.00 -31.55
CA LEU A 195 20.05 28.29 -32.71
C LEU A 195 19.34 29.25 -33.68
N ALA A 196 18.62 30.23 -33.18
CA ALA A 196 18.03 31.27 -34.00
C ALA A 196 19.07 32.13 -34.74
N ALA A 197 20.17 32.49 -34.07
CA ALA A 197 21.27 33.22 -34.68
C ALA A 197 22.01 32.40 -35.77
N LYS A 198 22.18 31.10 -35.55
CA LYS A 198 22.90 30.20 -36.46
C LYS A 198 22.07 29.65 -37.63
N ARG A 199 20.79 29.38 -37.40
CA ARG A 199 19.91 28.69 -38.35
C ARG A 199 18.72 29.52 -38.80
N GLY A 200 18.49 30.72 -38.24
CA GLY A 200 17.31 31.55 -38.51
C GLY A 200 16.00 30.99 -37.97
N SER A 201 16.03 29.88 -37.24
CA SER A 201 14.84 29.25 -36.67
C SER A 201 15.03 28.83 -35.22
N ARG A 202 13.96 28.85 -34.45
CA ARG A 202 13.92 28.43 -33.05
C ARG A 202 13.41 27.00 -32.92
N PRO A 203 14.01 26.14 -32.10
CA PRO A 203 13.48 24.80 -31.82
C PRO A 203 12.16 24.89 -31.04
N MET A 204 11.26 23.96 -31.26
CA MET A 204 10.05 23.83 -30.47
C MET A 204 10.37 23.24 -29.08
N VAL A 205 9.69 23.75 -28.09
CA VAL A 205 9.80 23.23 -26.71
C VAL A 205 8.64 22.27 -26.43
N ASN A 206 8.99 21.04 -26.04
CA ASN A 206 8.03 20.03 -25.65
C ASN A 206 8.48 19.41 -24.32
N THR A 207 7.78 19.74 -23.25
CA THR A 207 8.12 19.28 -21.89
C THR A 207 7.60 17.88 -21.56
N LEU A 208 6.65 17.36 -22.33
CA LEU A 208 6.06 16.04 -22.10
C LEU A 208 6.81 14.94 -22.79
N ALA A 209 7.19 15.16 -24.05
CA ALA A 209 7.86 14.16 -24.88
C ALA A 209 8.87 14.84 -25.80
N PRO A 210 9.97 15.42 -25.27
CA PRO A 210 11.00 16.07 -26.09
C PRO A 210 11.80 15.04 -26.88
N ASP A 211 12.36 15.45 -28.03
CA ASP A 211 13.32 14.66 -28.77
C ASP A 211 14.70 14.70 -28.11
N VAL A 212 15.09 15.85 -27.55
CA VAL A 212 16.33 16.03 -26.80
C VAL A 212 16.06 16.67 -25.45
N THR A 213 16.50 16.00 -24.38
CA THR A 213 16.45 16.57 -23.03
C THR A 213 17.84 17.06 -22.64
N ILE A 214 17.96 18.36 -22.40
CA ILE A 214 19.16 18.98 -21.87
C ILE A 214 19.09 19.01 -20.34
N VAL A 215 20.15 18.55 -19.69
CA VAL A 215 20.25 18.53 -18.23
C VAL A 215 21.31 19.53 -17.78
N VAL A 216 20.93 20.41 -16.86
CA VAL A 216 21.85 21.38 -16.22
C VAL A 216 21.92 21.09 -14.73
N ARG A 217 23.12 20.80 -14.23
CA ARG A 217 23.32 20.52 -12.81
C ARG A 217 24.22 21.56 -12.19
N VAL A 218 23.64 22.44 -11.37
CA VAL A 218 24.35 23.48 -10.65
C VAL A 218 24.94 22.93 -9.38
N SER A 219 26.24 23.23 -9.17
CA SER A 219 26.95 22.93 -7.93
C SER A 219 27.94 24.06 -7.62
N ARG A 220 27.72 24.76 -6.55
CA ARG A 220 28.45 25.97 -6.22
C ARG A 220 28.40 26.99 -7.39
N ASN A 221 29.54 27.49 -7.85
CA ASN A 221 29.64 28.48 -8.94
C ASN A 221 29.83 27.84 -10.34
N ARG A 222 29.56 26.55 -10.48
CA ARG A 222 29.66 25.81 -11.75
C ARG A 222 28.40 25.04 -12.07
N ALA A 223 28.12 24.90 -13.34
CA ALA A 223 27.09 23.99 -13.84
C ALA A 223 27.69 22.98 -14.82
N THR A 224 27.27 21.73 -14.71
CA THR A 224 27.51 20.70 -15.72
C THR A 224 26.32 20.66 -16.63
N VAL A 225 26.56 20.73 -17.93
CA VAL A 225 25.56 20.70 -19.00
C VAL A 225 25.73 19.43 -19.78
N GLY A 226 24.62 18.75 -20.06
CA GLY A 226 24.68 17.48 -20.75
C GLY A 226 23.36 17.12 -21.41
N ILE A 227 23.38 15.99 -22.13
CA ILE A 227 22.20 15.41 -22.79
C ILE A 227 21.80 14.13 -22.06
N ASP A 228 20.52 14.00 -21.78
CA ASP A 228 19.95 12.78 -21.20
C ASP A 228 19.72 11.74 -22.30
N LEU A 229 20.60 10.75 -22.35
CA LEU A 229 20.51 9.66 -23.32
C LEU A 229 19.34 8.69 -23.02
N ALA A 230 18.90 8.62 -21.77
CA ALA A 230 17.79 7.78 -21.36
C ALA A 230 16.42 8.38 -21.76
N GLY A 231 16.25 9.70 -21.68
CA GLY A 231 14.99 10.40 -21.94
C GLY A 231 13.98 10.26 -20.80
N GLU A 232 13.58 9.07 -20.45
CA GLU A 232 12.77 8.75 -19.27
C GLU A 232 13.59 7.92 -18.27
N ALA A 233 13.25 7.98 -16.99
CA ALA A 233 14.00 7.23 -15.98
C ALA A 233 14.00 5.72 -16.26
N LEU A 234 15.18 5.09 -16.21
CA LEU A 234 15.37 3.68 -16.60
C LEU A 234 14.67 2.70 -15.67
N PHE A 235 14.41 3.06 -14.40
CA PHE A 235 13.64 2.22 -13.48
C PHE A 235 12.15 2.10 -13.85
N LYS A 236 11.62 2.98 -14.72
CA LYS A 236 10.26 2.91 -15.24
C LYS A 236 10.14 1.87 -16.36
N ARG A 237 10.40 0.62 -16.01
CA ARG A 237 10.39 -0.53 -16.92
C ARG A 237 9.43 -1.64 -16.46
N SER A 238 8.37 -1.27 -15.69
CA SER A 238 7.37 -2.23 -15.28
C SER A 238 6.65 -2.84 -16.46
N LEU A 239 6.65 -4.15 -16.54
CA LEU A 239 6.04 -4.91 -17.63
C LEU A 239 4.51 -4.79 -17.64
N THR A 240 3.91 -4.57 -16.48
CA THR A 240 2.45 -4.46 -16.34
C THR A 240 1.95 -3.02 -16.35
N GLY A 241 2.82 -2.05 -16.07
CA GLY A 241 2.42 -0.65 -15.89
C GLY A 241 1.32 -0.46 -14.84
N GLY A 242 1.27 -1.32 -13.82
CA GLY A 242 0.23 -1.30 -12.78
C GLY A 242 -1.14 -1.80 -13.26
N ARG A 243 -1.20 -2.62 -14.32
CA ARG A 243 -2.45 -3.21 -14.85
C ARG A 243 -2.68 -4.62 -14.29
N GLY A 244 -3.88 -5.14 -14.48
CA GLY A 244 -4.27 -6.47 -14.05
C GLY A 244 -4.18 -6.66 -12.53
N PRO A 245 -3.91 -7.89 -12.06
CA PRO A 245 -3.79 -8.20 -10.63
C PRO A 245 -2.68 -7.40 -9.90
N ALA A 246 -1.65 -6.97 -10.64
CA ALA A 246 -0.53 -6.19 -10.08
C ALA A 246 -0.95 -4.82 -9.50
N ARG A 247 -2.09 -4.25 -9.95
CA ARG A 247 -2.61 -2.97 -9.47
C ARG A 247 -3.06 -2.99 -8.00
N GLU A 248 -3.29 -4.17 -7.45
CA GLU A 248 -3.76 -4.31 -6.06
C GLU A 248 -2.63 -4.18 -5.04
N PHE A 249 -1.39 -4.12 -5.51
CA PHE A 249 -0.21 -4.04 -4.67
C PHE A 249 0.51 -2.71 -4.84
N ALA A 250 1.07 -2.20 -3.75
CA ALA A 250 1.97 -1.05 -3.80
C ALA A 250 3.15 -1.36 -4.74
N PRO A 251 3.48 -0.47 -5.69
CA PRO A 251 4.55 -0.73 -6.64
C PRO A 251 5.93 -0.56 -5.99
N LEU A 252 6.76 -1.61 -6.03
CA LEU A 252 8.18 -1.52 -5.75
C LEU A 252 8.92 -0.98 -6.99
N ARG A 253 9.80 0.00 -6.82
CA ARG A 253 10.68 0.48 -7.90
C ARG A 253 11.60 -0.63 -8.35
N LEU A 254 11.79 -0.76 -9.67
CA LEU A 254 12.56 -1.88 -10.23
C LEU A 254 14.07 -1.76 -9.97
N ASP A 255 14.61 -0.55 -9.84
CA ASP A 255 15.99 -0.35 -9.38
C ASP A 255 16.17 -0.75 -7.89
N TYR A 256 15.13 -0.63 -7.05
CA TYR A 256 15.17 -1.14 -5.68
C TYR A 256 15.08 -2.67 -5.65
N ALA A 257 14.21 -3.26 -6.47
CA ALA A 257 14.14 -4.71 -6.60
C ALA A 257 15.48 -5.30 -7.06
N ALA A 258 16.12 -4.70 -8.06
CA ALA A 258 17.44 -5.10 -8.51
C ALA A 258 18.52 -4.93 -7.42
N ALA A 259 18.50 -3.79 -6.69
CA ALA A 259 19.45 -3.55 -5.61
C ALA A 259 19.32 -4.59 -4.48
N LEU A 260 18.09 -4.97 -4.13
CA LEU A 260 17.85 -6.01 -3.12
C LEU A 260 18.45 -7.37 -3.54
N LEU A 261 18.29 -7.74 -4.81
CA LEU A 261 18.86 -8.98 -5.36
C LEU A 261 20.39 -8.95 -5.39
N TYR A 262 20.99 -7.84 -5.79
CA TYR A 262 22.45 -7.68 -5.79
C TYR A 262 23.03 -7.67 -4.39
N LEU A 263 22.39 -6.96 -3.45
CA LEU A 263 22.79 -6.96 -2.05
C LEU A 263 22.66 -8.34 -1.42
N GLN A 264 21.64 -9.11 -1.79
CA GLN A 264 21.48 -10.49 -1.34
C GLN A 264 22.58 -11.40 -1.86
N ALA A 265 22.95 -11.30 -3.13
CA ALA A 265 24.07 -12.07 -3.68
C ALA A 265 25.40 -11.75 -2.96
N GLN A 266 25.64 -10.49 -2.57
CA GLN A 266 26.79 -10.11 -1.74
C GLN A 266 26.66 -10.69 -0.32
N THR A 267 25.50 -10.61 0.29
CA THR A 267 25.24 -11.07 1.66
C THR A 267 25.39 -12.58 1.80
N ALA A 268 24.95 -13.32 0.79
CA ALA A 268 25.07 -14.78 0.72
C ALA A 268 26.47 -15.26 0.31
N ALA A 269 27.39 -14.34 0.02
CA ALA A 269 28.73 -14.62 -0.54
C ALA A 269 28.65 -15.54 -1.81
N SER A 270 27.55 -15.48 -2.52
CA SER A 270 27.35 -16.21 -3.79
C SER A 270 27.96 -15.41 -4.91
N ALA A 271 29.07 -15.91 -5.48
CA ALA A 271 29.71 -15.31 -6.65
C ALA A 271 29.18 -15.91 -7.96
N PRO A 272 29.33 -15.23 -9.09
CA PRO A 272 29.67 -13.84 -9.28
C PRO A 272 28.42 -12.94 -9.26
N LEU A 273 28.57 -11.72 -8.71
CA LEU A 273 27.55 -10.67 -8.84
C LEU A 273 27.30 -10.36 -10.32
N PHE A 274 26.05 -10.09 -10.67
CA PHE A 274 25.66 -9.71 -12.04
C PHE A 274 25.80 -10.82 -13.12
N SER A 275 25.96 -12.07 -12.72
CA SER A 275 25.95 -13.20 -13.65
C SER A 275 24.56 -13.81 -13.77
N PRO A 276 24.15 -14.20 -15.01
CA PRO A 276 22.91 -14.97 -15.20
C PRO A 276 22.94 -16.35 -14.51
N ASP A 277 24.13 -16.89 -14.24
CA ASP A 277 24.32 -18.19 -13.59
C ASP A 277 24.38 -18.09 -12.05
N ALA A 278 24.20 -16.86 -11.49
CA ALA A 278 24.17 -16.67 -10.05
C ALA A 278 22.94 -17.34 -9.44
N PRO A 279 23.11 -18.13 -8.37
CA PRO A 279 21.97 -18.76 -7.73
C PRO A 279 21.02 -17.70 -7.12
N LEU A 280 19.72 -17.93 -7.31
CA LEU A 280 18.69 -16.98 -6.92
C LEU A 280 18.28 -17.13 -5.45
N PRO A 281 17.86 -16.05 -4.78
CA PRO A 281 17.21 -16.10 -3.48
C PRO A 281 15.73 -16.48 -3.59
N ALA A 282 15.15 -16.97 -2.50
CA ALA A 282 13.70 -17.02 -2.39
C ALA A 282 13.09 -15.62 -2.19
N LEU A 283 11.95 -15.38 -2.81
CA LEU A 283 11.27 -14.09 -2.83
C LEU A 283 10.14 -14.08 -1.81
N LEU A 284 10.30 -13.36 -0.71
CA LEU A 284 9.21 -13.15 0.23
C LEU A 284 8.49 -11.84 -0.08
N PHE A 285 7.17 -11.93 -0.09
CA PHE A 285 6.27 -10.80 -0.35
C PHE A 285 6.49 -10.12 -1.71
N PRO A 286 6.58 -10.87 -2.82
CA PRO A 286 6.84 -10.31 -4.13
C PRO A 286 5.72 -9.39 -4.66
N GLY A 287 4.53 -9.38 -4.04
CA GLY A 287 3.44 -8.44 -4.31
C GLY A 287 3.10 -8.32 -5.80
N ALA A 288 3.32 -7.13 -6.37
CA ALA A 288 3.09 -6.84 -7.80
C ALA A 288 4.03 -7.58 -8.76
N GLY A 289 5.04 -8.32 -8.25
CA GLY A 289 5.97 -9.09 -9.06
C GLY A 289 7.27 -8.37 -9.46
N ALA A 290 7.58 -7.20 -8.90
CA ALA A 290 8.82 -6.46 -9.24
C ALA A 290 10.10 -7.27 -8.93
N LEU A 291 10.16 -7.94 -7.77
CA LEU A 291 11.27 -8.82 -7.41
C LEU A 291 11.37 -10.00 -8.39
N ALA A 292 10.25 -10.61 -8.75
CA ALA A 292 10.22 -11.72 -9.69
C ALA A 292 10.63 -11.30 -11.10
N GLN A 293 10.19 -10.10 -11.55
CA GLN A 293 10.60 -9.53 -12.83
C GLN A 293 12.11 -9.36 -12.92
N GLU A 294 12.73 -8.78 -11.91
CA GLU A 294 14.18 -8.55 -11.92
C GLU A 294 14.95 -9.86 -11.76
N ALA A 295 14.54 -10.76 -10.86
CA ALA A 295 15.18 -12.05 -10.66
C ALA A 295 15.14 -12.92 -11.93
N ALA A 296 13.96 -13.05 -12.56
CA ALA A 296 13.83 -13.78 -13.82
C ALA A 296 14.59 -13.12 -14.96
N GLY A 297 14.52 -11.78 -15.08
CA GLY A 297 15.26 -11.04 -16.10
C GLY A 297 16.78 -11.15 -15.96
N MET A 298 17.31 -11.26 -14.75
CA MET A 298 18.73 -11.53 -14.50
C MET A 298 19.11 -12.95 -14.90
N ALA A 299 18.39 -13.95 -14.45
CA ALA A 299 18.68 -15.36 -14.71
C ALA A 299 18.50 -15.75 -16.18
N LEU A 300 17.54 -15.14 -16.87
CA LEU A 300 17.30 -15.32 -18.31
C LEU A 300 18.16 -14.41 -19.18
N ASP A 301 19.09 -13.67 -18.60
CA ASP A 301 20.00 -12.77 -19.31
C ASP A 301 19.29 -11.75 -20.22
N VAL A 302 18.14 -11.25 -19.78
CA VAL A 302 17.31 -10.28 -20.52
C VAL A 302 17.70 -8.87 -20.12
N ALA A 303 18.08 -8.05 -21.12
CA ALA A 303 18.40 -6.65 -20.90
C ALA A 303 17.17 -5.89 -20.38
N PRO A 304 17.25 -5.15 -19.25
CA PRO A 304 16.08 -4.46 -18.66
C PRO A 304 15.49 -3.38 -19.58
N GLY A 305 16.30 -2.84 -20.51
CA GLY A 305 15.88 -1.82 -21.46
C GLY A 305 15.29 -2.35 -22.77
N ILE A 306 15.30 -3.67 -23.02
CA ILE A 306 15.00 -4.25 -24.35
C ILE A 306 13.57 -3.98 -24.84
N LEU A 307 12.60 -3.88 -23.91
CA LEU A 307 11.20 -3.61 -24.26
C LEU A 307 10.83 -2.12 -24.26
N ARG A 308 11.82 -1.24 -24.09
CA ARG A 308 11.59 0.19 -24.04
C ARG A 308 11.39 0.76 -25.44
N ALA A 309 10.25 1.43 -25.66
CA ALA A 309 9.87 1.93 -26.97
C ALA A 309 10.57 3.24 -27.38
N ARG A 310 11.06 4.05 -26.41
CA ARG A 310 11.61 5.37 -26.67
C ARG A 310 12.85 5.65 -25.83
N TRP A 311 13.86 6.26 -26.46
CA TRP A 311 15.12 6.64 -25.86
C TRP A 311 15.42 8.12 -26.12
N GLY A 312 16.04 8.80 -25.16
CA GLY A 312 16.41 10.21 -25.31
C GLY A 312 17.53 10.43 -26.33
N MET A 313 18.39 9.44 -26.51
CA MET A 313 19.49 9.49 -27.46
C MET A 313 19.05 9.46 -28.92
N THR A 314 17.92 8.86 -29.28
CA THR A 314 17.46 8.72 -30.66
C THR A 314 17.08 10.06 -31.32
N GLY A 315 16.74 11.07 -30.54
CA GLY A 315 16.45 12.43 -31.02
C GLY A 315 17.66 13.35 -31.02
N TRP A 316 18.78 12.93 -30.45
CA TRP A 316 20.01 13.69 -30.39
C TRP A 316 20.78 13.56 -31.72
N ALA A 317 21.25 14.71 -32.27
CA ALA A 317 21.95 14.73 -33.59
C ALA A 317 23.26 13.93 -33.61
N GLY A 318 23.91 13.73 -32.48
CA GLY A 318 25.10 12.92 -32.34
C GLY A 318 24.84 11.44 -32.05
N HIS A 319 23.61 10.95 -32.19
CA HIS A 319 23.29 9.54 -32.02
C HIS A 319 24.00 8.64 -33.05
N ASP A 320 24.56 7.54 -32.56
CA ASP A 320 25.19 6.49 -33.39
C ASP A 320 24.20 5.30 -33.45
N ASP A 321 23.40 5.29 -34.52
CA ASP A 321 22.37 4.26 -34.66
C ASP A 321 22.98 2.88 -34.96
N ASP A 322 24.10 2.81 -35.68
CA ASP A 322 24.78 1.53 -35.98
C ASP A 322 25.23 0.87 -34.66
N ALA A 323 25.93 1.61 -33.82
CA ALA A 323 26.35 1.11 -32.49
C ALA A 323 25.16 0.73 -31.60
N TRP A 324 24.06 1.42 -31.74
CA TRP A 324 22.83 1.09 -30.96
C TRP A 324 22.19 -0.21 -31.49
N GLN A 325 22.08 -0.39 -32.80
CA GLN A 325 21.51 -1.61 -33.41
C GLN A 325 22.35 -2.84 -33.08
N ASP A 326 23.67 -2.72 -33.09
CA ASP A 326 24.58 -3.81 -32.71
C ASP A 326 24.34 -4.27 -31.26
N LEU A 327 24.14 -3.32 -30.32
CA LEU A 327 23.84 -3.63 -28.94
C LEU A 327 22.45 -4.25 -28.74
N LEU A 328 21.45 -3.82 -29.50
CA LEU A 328 20.13 -4.44 -29.50
C LEU A 328 20.21 -5.89 -30.03
N ALA A 329 20.94 -6.13 -31.09
CA ALA A 329 21.13 -7.47 -31.63
C ALA A 329 21.85 -8.40 -30.62
N GLU A 330 22.90 -7.90 -29.95
CA GLU A 330 23.54 -8.62 -28.83
C GLU A 330 22.53 -8.96 -27.73
N ALA A 331 21.68 -8.00 -27.35
CA ALA A 331 20.70 -8.20 -26.29
C ALA A 331 19.60 -9.20 -26.69
N ASP A 332 19.15 -9.17 -27.93
CA ASP A 332 18.18 -10.13 -28.45
C ASP A 332 18.77 -11.56 -28.47
N GLU A 333 20.02 -11.73 -28.97
CA GLU A 333 20.73 -13.02 -28.98
C GLU A 333 20.89 -13.58 -27.53
N ARG A 334 21.26 -12.75 -26.58
CA ARG A 334 21.41 -13.14 -25.17
C ARG A 334 20.08 -13.53 -24.57
N ALA A 335 19.01 -12.77 -24.84
CA ALA A 335 17.68 -13.11 -24.38
C ALA A 335 17.14 -14.41 -24.98
N GLU A 336 17.39 -14.68 -26.26
CA GLU A 336 17.03 -15.95 -26.93
C GLU A 336 17.73 -17.14 -26.25
N LYS A 337 19.04 -17.07 -26.07
CA LYS A 337 19.82 -18.09 -25.35
C LYS A 337 19.34 -18.23 -23.88
N GLY A 338 19.01 -17.12 -23.26
CA GLY A 338 18.49 -17.11 -21.90
C GLY A 338 17.17 -17.87 -21.75
N GLN A 339 16.28 -17.83 -22.75
CA GLN A 339 15.00 -18.56 -22.73
C GLN A 339 15.15 -20.10 -22.79
N GLU A 340 16.33 -20.62 -23.13
CA GLU A 340 16.66 -22.04 -23.08
C GLU A 340 16.99 -22.52 -21.65
N ARG A 341 17.24 -21.60 -20.72
CA ARG A 341 17.56 -21.91 -19.33
C ARG A 341 16.31 -22.32 -18.54
N GLN A 342 16.46 -23.30 -17.67
CA GLN A 342 15.45 -23.67 -16.72
C GLN A 342 15.59 -22.80 -15.46
N VAL A 343 14.78 -21.78 -15.36
CA VAL A 343 14.80 -20.85 -14.22
C VAL A 343 13.62 -21.14 -13.31
N THR A 344 13.89 -21.47 -12.05
CA THR A 344 12.87 -21.67 -11.01
C THR A 344 12.99 -20.57 -9.96
N LEU A 345 11.90 -19.87 -9.71
CA LEU A 345 11.76 -18.88 -8.66
C LEU A 345 10.97 -19.48 -7.50
N TYR A 346 11.51 -19.41 -6.30
CA TYR A 346 10.82 -19.79 -5.08
C TYR A 346 10.21 -18.54 -4.44
N ALA A 347 8.93 -18.58 -4.09
CA ALA A 347 8.24 -17.40 -3.56
C ALA A 347 7.20 -17.77 -2.49
N ALA A 348 7.00 -16.86 -1.52
CA ALA A 348 5.93 -16.94 -0.53
C ALA A 348 5.36 -15.54 -0.24
N ASP A 349 4.03 -15.43 -0.22
CA ASP A 349 3.33 -14.20 0.15
C ASP A 349 1.96 -14.58 0.74
N PRO A 350 1.61 -14.17 1.97
CA PRO A 350 0.31 -14.47 2.55
C PRO A 350 -0.83 -13.62 1.95
N ARG A 351 -0.52 -12.59 1.16
CA ARG A 351 -1.53 -11.73 0.55
C ARG A 351 -2.21 -12.45 -0.60
N PRO A 352 -3.56 -12.43 -0.66
CA PRO A 352 -4.30 -13.01 -1.77
C PRO A 352 -3.90 -12.34 -3.09
N LYS A 353 -3.98 -13.09 -4.20
CA LYS A 353 -3.65 -12.63 -5.57
C LYS A 353 -2.17 -12.30 -5.86
N SER A 354 -1.25 -12.36 -4.87
CA SER A 354 0.18 -12.13 -5.14
C SER A 354 0.74 -13.13 -6.15
N LYS A 355 0.41 -14.42 -6.02
CA LYS A 355 0.76 -15.44 -7.01
C LYS A 355 0.29 -15.08 -8.42
N GLU A 356 -0.98 -14.66 -8.54
CA GLU A 356 -1.58 -14.26 -9.80
C GLU A 356 -0.88 -13.04 -10.39
N ALA A 357 -0.57 -12.04 -9.55
CA ALA A 357 0.14 -10.83 -9.96
C ALA A 357 1.57 -11.13 -10.45
N VAL A 358 2.31 -11.98 -9.76
CA VAL A 358 3.65 -12.44 -10.16
C VAL A 358 3.60 -13.13 -11.52
N LEU A 359 2.72 -14.12 -11.68
CA LEU A 359 2.59 -14.85 -12.94
C LEU A 359 2.14 -13.95 -14.09
N TYR A 360 1.24 -12.99 -13.82
CA TYR A 360 0.83 -11.99 -14.80
C TYR A 360 2.01 -11.12 -15.25
N THR A 361 2.84 -10.67 -14.29
CA THR A 361 4.01 -9.83 -14.57
C THR A 361 5.05 -10.56 -15.42
N LEU A 362 5.38 -11.81 -15.10
CA LEU A 362 6.32 -12.61 -15.88
C LEU A 362 5.82 -12.85 -17.31
N ARG A 363 4.55 -13.19 -17.47
CA ARG A 363 3.92 -13.38 -18.80
C ARG A 363 3.94 -12.11 -19.63
N ALA A 364 3.63 -10.95 -19.01
CA ALA A 364 3.66 -9.66 -19.69
C ALA A 364 5.04 -9.29 -20.25
N GLY A 365 6.13 -9.84 -19.69
CA GLY A 365 7.50 -9.67 -20.16
C GLY A 365 8.03 -10.81 -21.00
N GLY A 366 7.25 -11.87 -21.25
CA GLY A 366 7.74 -13.07 -21.91
C GLY A 366 8.87 -13.78 -21.15
N LEU A 367 8.95 -13.57 -19.82
CA LEU A 367 9.98 -14.17 -18.98
C LEU A 367 9.57 -15.61 -18.60
N LYS A 368 10.22 -16.59 -19.21
CA LYS A 368 9.93 -18.03 -19.02
C LYS A 368 10.62 -18.53 -17.74
N ALA A 369 10.05 -18.23 -16.57
CA ALA A 369 10.49 -18.78 -15.30
C ALA A 369 9.36 -19.59 -14.68
N ASP A 370 9.69 -20.78 -14.14
CA ASP A 370 8.77 -21.52 -13.28
C ASP A 370 8.71 -20.88 -11.90
N VAL A 371 7.52 -20.77 -11.31
CA VAL A 371 7.35 -20.14 -9.99
C VAL A 371 6.75 -21.13 -9.01
N GLN A 372 7.59 -21.60 -8.10
CA GLN A 372 7.19 -22.40 -6.94
C GLN A 372 6.66 -21.44 -5.85
N PHE A 373 5.36 -21.15 -5.93
CA PHE A 373 4.71 -20.27 -4.97
C PHE A 373 4.13 -21.08 -3.82
N LEU A 374 4.84 -21.12 -2.70
CA LEU A 374 4.63 -22.04 -1.58
C LEU A 374 4.19 -21.28 -0.32
N ALA A 375 3.57 -22.00 0.64
CA ALA A 375 3.48 -21.50 2.00
C ALA A 375 4.87 -21.37 2.62
N ALA A 376 5.11 -20.40 3.49
CA ALA A 376 6.44 -20.17 4.07
C ALA A 376 7.02 -21.39 4.79
N SER A 377 6.17 -22.16 5.50
CA SER A 377 6.58 -23.40 6.16
C SER A 377 6.96 -24.52 5.18
N GLU A 378 6.37 -24.51 3.99
CA GLU A 378 6.74 -25.44 2.93
C GLU A 378 8.02 -24.99 2.24
N LEU A 379 8.15 -23.68 1.98
CA LEU A 379 9.35 -23.09 1.38
C LEU A 379 10.63 -23.41 2.19
N LEU A 380 10.54 -23.51 3.51
CA LEU A 380 11.65 -23.93 4.38
C LEU A 380 12.20 -25.32 4.09
N LYS A 381 11.42 -26.20 3.47
CA LYS A 381 11.88 -27.55 3.10
C LYS A 381 12.68 -27.56 1.79
N HIS A 382 12.84 -26.41 1.15
CA HIS A 382 13.51 -26.24 -0.13
C HIS A 382 14.72 -25.29 -0.05
N THR A 383 15.29 -25.11 1.15
CA THR A 383 16.38 -24.16 1.40
C THR A 383 17.67 -24.51 0.62
N GLU A 384 17.83 -25.72 0.18
CA GLU A 384 18.93 -26.16 -0.68
C GLU A 384 18.87 -25.60 -2.11
N HIS A 385 17.71 -25.08 -2.53
CA HIS A 385 17.49 -24.59 -3.89
C HIS A 385 17.66 -23.06 -4.03
N PHE A 386 17.94 -22.34 -2.93
CA PHE A 386 18.09 -20.88 -3.00
C PHE A 386 19.13 -20.36 -1.98
N THR A 387 19.69 -19.19 -2.25
CA THR A 387 20.79 -18.59 -1.48
C THR A 387 20.33 -17.62 -0.39
N GLY A 388 19.33 -18.00 0.39
CA GLY A 388 18.71 -17.12 1.37
C GLY A 388 17.49 -16.39 0.81
N ILE A 389 17.09 -15.29 1.43
CA ILE A 389 15.83 -14.62 1.10
C ILE A 389 15.98 -13.16 0.74
N VAL A 390 15.11 -12.68 -0.14
CA VAL A 390 14.85 -11.25 -0.39
C VAL A 390 13.41 -10.93 -0.08
N ALA A 391 13.16 -9.86 0.66
CA ALA A 391 11.81 -9.46 1.04
C ALA A 391 11.55 -7.96 0.89
N ASP A 392 10.40 -7.60 0.33
CA ASP A 392 9.86 -6.26 0.41
C ASP A 392 8.79 -6.18 1.51
N LEU A 393 9.10 -5.45 2.56
CA LEU A 393 8.20 -5.16 3.70
C LEU A 393 7.79 -3.69 3.74
N SER A 394 8.11 -2.88 2.73
CA SER A 394 7.79 -1.45 2.70
C SER A 394 6.28 -1.18 2.75
N TRP A 395 5.48 -2.07 2.21
CA TRP A 395 4.02 -2.03 2.18
C TRP A 395 3.37 -2.25 3.56
N THR A 396 4.06 -2.86 4.53
CA THR A 396 3.47 -3.20 5.84
C THR A 396 3.03 -1.98 6.64
N LYS A 397 3.57 -0.80 6.35
CA LYS A 397 3.14 0.45 6.95
C LYS A 397 1.72 0.85 6.52
N GLU A 398 1.35 0.54 5.30
CA GLU A 398 0.03 0.83 4.72
C GLU A 398 -1.00 -0.26 5.05
N GLU A 399 -0.52 -1.48 5.32
CA GLU A 399 -1.33 -2.64 5.70
C GLU A 399 -0.93 -3.22 7.08
N PRO A 400 -1.10 -2.46 8.17
CA PRO A 400 -0.61 -2.85 9.50
C PRO A 400 -1.23 -4.15 10.03
N THR A 401 -2.41 -4.53 9.57
CA THR A 401 -3.08 -5.78 9.94
C THR A 401 -2.34 -7.03 9.44
N LEU A 402 -1.60 -6.90 8.33
CA LEU A 402 -0.81 -7.98 7.77
C LEU A 402 0.64 -8.01 8.29
N GLN A 403 1.08 -6.96 9.00
CA GLN A 403 2.44 -6.84 9.50
C GLN A 403 2.82 -8.01 10.42
N GLY A 404 1.96 -8.42 11.32
CA GLY A 404 2.19 -9.58 12.20
C GLY A 404 2.39 -10.88 11.40
N SER A 405 1.55 -11.10 10.39
CA SER A 405 1.68 -12.27 9.51
C SER A 405 2.96 -12.23 8.67
N ALA A 406 3.36 -11.06 8.18
CA ALA A 406 4.60 -10.87 7.43
C ALA A 406 5.82 -11.17 8.32
N TYR A 407 5.84 -10.64 9.55
CA TYR A 407 6.95 -10.89 10.48
C TYR A 407 7.01 -12.33 10.96
N SER A 408 5.87 -12.97 11.22
CA SER A 408 5.83 -14.40 11.50
C SER A 408 6.39 -15.23 10.33
N THR A 409 6.05 -14.87 9.09
CA THR A 409 6.61 -15.50 7.89
C THR A 409 8.12 -15.30 7.82
N LEU A 410 8.59 -14.06 7.97
CA LEU A 410 10.01 -13.72 7.95
C LEU A 410 10.79 -14.46 9.06
N GLY A 411 10.25 -14.54 10.27
CA GLY A 411 10.89 -15.17 11.42
C GLY A 411 11.17 -16.66 11.24
N LEU A 412 10.46 -17.35 10.35
CA LEU A 412 10.75 -18.74 9.99
C LEU A 412 12.12 -18.89 9.29
N PHE A 413 12.62 -17.81 8.68
CA PHE A 413 13.90 -17.80 7.97
C PHE A 413 15.04 -17.18 8.80
N ALA A 414 14.86 -17.03 10.11
CA ALA A 414 15.91 -16.53 11.00
C ALA A 414 17.16 -17.45 10.88
N GLY A 415 18.35 -16.83 10.79
CA GLY A 415 19.61 -17.53 10.59
C GLY A 415 20.01 -17.74 9.13
N GLN A 416 19.14 -17.50 8.16
CA GLN A 416 19.49 -17.51 6.75
C GLN A 416 19.96 -16.12 6.28
N ALA A 417 20.82 -16.09 5.26
CA ALA A 417 21.20 -14.84 4.60
C ALA A 417 19.94 -14.13 4.09
N SER A 418 19.75 -12.87 4.47
CA SER A 418 18.50 -12.16 4.19
C SER A 418 18.75 -10.72 3.82
N THR A 419 18.09 -10.24 2.77
CA THR A 419 18.10 -8.81 2.39
C THR A 419 16.67 -8.29 2.31
N LEU A 420 16.39 -7.27 3.10
CA LEU A 420 15.03 -6.75 3.30
C LEU A 420 14.94 -5.28 2.94
N LEU A 421 13.81 -4.86 2.36
CA LEU A 421 13.39 -3.46 2.33
C LEU A 421 12.31 -3.26 3.40
N THR A 422 12.57 -2.42 4.39
CA THR A 422 11.65 -2.18 5.50
C THR A 422 11.73 -0.76 6.02
N SER A 423 10.64 -0.24 6.56
CA SER A 423 10.61 1.02 7.33
C SER A 423 10.64 0.80 8.84
N ASP A 424 10.73 -0.46 9.30
CA ASP A 424 10.68 -0.86 10.70
C ASP A 424 11.97 -1.60 11.14
N THR A 425 12.45 -1.30 12.34
CA THR A 425 13.63 -1.93 12.96
C THR A 425 13.31 -3.27 13.65
N ASN A 426 12.04 -3.60 13.85
CA ASN A 426 11.65 -4.87 14.47
C ASN A 426 12.13 -6.10 13.66
N THR A 427 12.52 -5.92 12.41
CA THR A 427 13.13 -6.99 11.60
C THR A 427 14.40 -7.55 12.23
N ASP A 428 15.16 -6.76 13.00
CA ASP A 428 16.36 -7.20 13.73
C ASP A 428 15.96 -8.24 14.80
N THR A 429 14.88 -7.97 15.51
CA THR A 429 14.32 -8.89 16.52
C THR A 429 13.74 -10.16 15.86
N VAL A 430 13.05 -9.99 14.74
CA VAL A 430 12.43 -11.11 13.99
C VAL A 430 13.49 -12.08 13.51
N LEU A 431 14.56 -11.57 12.89
CA LEU A 431 15.67 -12.38 12.36
C LEU A 431 16.72 -12.73 13.41
N ARG A 432 16.65 -12.12 14.61
CA ARG A 432 17.65 -12.27 15.70
C ARG A 432 19.07 -12.00 15.26
N ALA A 433 19.22 -11.07 14.39
CA ALA A 433 20.49 -10.70 13.80
C ALA A 433 20.58 -9.17 13.68
N THR A 434 21.78 -8.66 13.76
CA THR A 434 22.07 -7.28 13.40
C THR A 434 22.44 -7.23 11.92
N PRO A 435 21.95 -6.23 11.16
CA PRO A 435 22.31 -6.12 9.76
C PRO A 435 23.80 -5.76 9.63
N SER A 436 24.50 -6.45 8.75
CA SER A 436 25.91 -6.14 8.40
C SER A 436 26.02 -4.87 7.54
N GLN A 437 24.95 -4.55 6.81
CA GLN A 437 24.86 -3.36 5.96
C GLN A 437 23.44 -2.80 5.99
N THR A 438 23.35 -1.46 5.99
CA THR A 438 22.07 -0.73 5.86
C THR A 438 22.18 0.36 4.82
N LEU A 439 21.11 0.54 4.05
CA LEU A 439 21.03 1.52 2.99
C LEU A 439 19.66 2.22 3.02
N SER A 440 19.65 3.52 3.33
CA SER A 440 18.41 4.29 3.38
C SER A 440 17.94 4.70 1.98
N VAL A 441 16.66 4.50 1.70
CA VAL A 441 16.01 4.84 0.43
C VAL A 441 14.67 5.52 0.69
N TYR A 442 14.12 6.19 -0.34
CA TYR A 442 12.80 6.80 -0.27
C TYR A 442 11.77 5.91 -0.99
N VAL A 443 10.75 5.47 -0.26
CA VAL A 443 9.57 4.79 -0.81
C VAL A 443 8.39 5.75 -0.68
N GLY A 444 7.93 6.31 -1.80
CA GLY A 444 7.01 7.44 -1.78
C GLY A 444 7.60 8.63 -1.02
N ASN A 445 6.88 9.13 -0.02
CA ASN A 445 7.31 10.22 0.87
C ASN A 445 7.96 9.72 2.17
N SER A 446 8.14 8.41 2.33
CA SER A 446 8.67 7.80 3.54
C SER A 446 10.09 7.30 3.34
N ILE A 447 10.89 7.34 4.41
CA ILE A 447 12.21 6.70 4.44
C ILE A 447 12.00 5.22 4.78
N ALA A 448 12.60 4.35 3.96
CA ALA A 448 12.78 2.94 4.22
C ALA A 448 14.26 2.58 4.21
N THR A 449 14.61 1.40 4.68
CA THR A 449 16.00 0.94 4.77
C THR A 449 16.11 -0.44 4.15
N MET A 450 17.05 -0.61 3.24
CA MET A 450 17.52 -1.94 2.85
C MET A 450 18.47 -2.44 3.92
N ARG A 451 18.23 -3.66 4.42
CA ARG A 451 18.96 -4.28 5.51
C ARG A 451 19.46 -5.64 5.11
N CYS A 452 20.77 -5.88 5.23
CA CYS A 452 21.43 -7.12 4.85
C CYS A 452 21.83 -7.90 6.10
N TYR A 453 21.36 -9.10 6.25
CA TYR A 453 21.67 -10.00 7.36
C TYR A 453 22.43 -11.21 6.83
N PRO A 454 23.68 -11.43 7.24
CA PRO A 454 24.43 -12.60 6.83
C PRO A 454 23.84 -13.89 7.44
N ALA A 455 24.11 -15.02 6.83
CA ALA A 455 23.77 -16.30 7.44
C ALA A 455 24.47 -16.44 8.79
N ALA A 456 23.78 -17.04 9.77
CA ALA A 456 24.41 -17.36 11.05
C ALA A 456 25.55 -18.34 10.83
N ILE A 457 26.77 -17.98 11.26
CA ILE A 457 27.89 -18.87 11.24
C ILE A 457 27.62 -19.95 12.30
N ALA A 458 27.56 -21.23 11.91
CA ALA A 458 27.55 -22.32 12.86
C ALA A 458 28.87 -22.23 13.65
N GLU A 459 28.81 -21.81 14.93
CA GLU A 459 29.97 -21.92 15.82
C GLU A 459 30.44 -23.37 15.83
N LYS A 460 31.59 -23.66 15.26
CA LYS A 460 32.29 -24.91 15.50
C LYS A 460 32.57 -24.94 17.01
N ALA A 461 31.86 -25.79 17.72
CA ALA A 461 32.14 -26.08 19.12
C ALA A 461 33.61 -26.36 19.23
N GLY A 462 34.30 -25.47 19.97
CA GLY A 462 35.74 -25.53 20.19
C GLY A 462 36.15 -26.93 20.70
N GLY A 463 37.24 -27.41 20.15
CA GLY A 463 37.81 -28.73 20.45
C GLY A 463 38.04 -28.97 21.93
N GLY A 464 37.41 -30.01 22.42
CA GLY A 464 37.82 -30.80 23.58
C GLY A 464 37.94 -32.22 23.09
N GLU A 465 39.18 -32.72 23.07
CA GLU A 465 39.46 -34.15 22.87
C GLU A 465 38.73 -34.97 23.92
N ALA A 466 37.82 -35.82 23.51
CA ALA A 466 37.35 -36.94 24.30
C ALA A 466 36.95 -38.10 23.38
N ASP A 467 37.77 -39.09 23.44
CA ASP A 467 37.65 -40.52 23.32
C ASP A 467 36.53 -41.15 22.43
N ALA A 468 37.00 -41.89 21.46
CA ALA A 468 36.19 -42.69 20.53
C ALA A 468 35.68 -43.94 21.22
N THR A 469 34.35 -44.09 21.35
CA THR A 469 33.64 -45.38 21.22
C THR A 469 32.16 -45.21 21.44
N ALA A 470 31.35 -45.20 20.35
CA ALA A 470 30.01 -45.80 20.26
C ALA A 470 29.33 -45.45 18.92
N PRO A 471 28.38 -46.22 18.44
CA PRO A 471 28.12 -46.43 17.02
C PRO A 471 27.16 -45.40 16.39
N ALA A 472 27.33 -45.23 15.09
CA ALA A 472 26.56 -44.40 14.20
C ALA A 472 25.03 -44.63 14.31
N SER A 473 24.29 -43.55 14.57
CA SER A 473 22.88 -43.44 14.22
C SER A 473 22.50 -41.98 13.92
N ASN A 474 22.01 -41.82 12.72
CA ASN A 474 21.19 -40.72 12.21
C ASN A 474 21.78 -39.30 12.17
N SER A 475 22.04 -38.91 10.95
CA SER A 475 22.26 -37.49 10.53
C SER A 475 21.08 -36.61 10.94
N GLU A 476 21.14 -36.01 12.13
CA GLU A 476 20.33 -34.83 12.43
C GLU A 476 21.01 -33.61 11.86
N SER A 477 20.33 -32.98 10.89
CA SER A 477 20.66 -31.64 10.40
C SER A 477 20.78 -30.66 11.58
N THR A 478 21.95 -30.09 11.78
CA THR A 478 22.20 -29.01 12.76
C THR A 478 21.31 -27.79 12.43
N SER A 479 20.10 -27.77 12.96
CA SER A 479 19.21 -26.63 12.92
C SER A 479 19.70 -25.57 13.88
N VAL A 480 19.98 -24.37 13.37
CA VAL A 480 20.03 -23.12 14.15
C VAL A 480 18.81 -23.09 15.07
N PRO A 481 18.92 -22.71 16.36
CA PRO A 481 17.78 -22.70 17.27
C PRO A 481 16.62 -21.88 16.67
N ALA A 482 15.57 -22.55 16.26
CA ALA A 482 14.36 -21.91 15.79
C ALA A 482 13.85 -20.97 16.89
N GLY A 483 13.45 -19.75 16.51
CA GLY A 483 12.88 -18.80 17.44
C GLY A 483 11.67 -19.31 18.21
N PRO A 484 11.16 -18.53 19.20
CA PRO A 484 9.94 -18.93 19.86
C PRO A 484 8.86 -19.12 18.80
N THR A 485 8.37 -20.33 18.72
CA THR A 485 7.31 -20.74 17.80
C THR A 485 6.14 -21.27 18.60
N VAL A 486 4.94 -20.90 18.16
CA VAL A 486 3.69 -21.41 18.71
C VAL A 486 3.04 -22.30 17.65
N MET A 487 2.67 -23.51 18.01
CA MET A 487 1.95 -24.42 17.11
C MET A 487 0.48 -24.03 17.03
N VAL A 488 0.01 -23.65 15.85
CA VAL A 488 -1.39 -23.35 15.56
C VAL A 488 -1.86 -24.23 14.42
N ASN A 489 -2.89 -25.08 14.68
CA ASN A 489 -3.41 -26.01 13.68
C ASN A 489 -2.32 -26.88 13.02
N ASN A 490 -1.39 -27.39 13.81
CA ASN A 490 -0.23 -28.19 13.40
C ASN A 490 0.78 -27.46 12.47
N GLN A 491 0.71 -26.11 12.43
CA GLN A 491 1.69 -25.30 11.73
C GLN A 491 2.48 -24.42 12.70
N PRO A 492 3.79 -24.33 12.56
CA PRO A 492 4.60 -23.44 13.38
C PRO A 492 4.34 -21.99 12.98
N VAL A 493 4.13 -21.14 13.99
CA VAL A 493 3.99 -19.69 13.85
C VAL A 493 5.12 -19.05 14.65
N SER A 494 6.05 -18.39 13.98
CA SER A 494 7.09 -17.64 14.68
C SER A 494 6.47 -16.45 15.41
N VAL A 495 6.89 -16.22 16.65
CA VAL A 495 6.44 -15.13 17.52
C VAL A 495 7.63 -14.31 18.00
N LEU A 496 7.38 -13.05 18.37
CA LEU A 496 8.40 -12.12 18.85
C LEU A 496 8.62 -12.25 20.36
N VAL A 497 7.55 -12.65 21.07
CA VAL A 497 7.54 -12.78 22.52
C VAL A 497 7.29 -14.22 22.89
N PRO A 498 8.20 -14.90 23.63
CA PRO A 498 8.02 -16.31 24.02
C PRO A 498 6.68 -16.58 24.72
N ALA A 499 6.23 -15.67 25.60
CA ALA A 499 4.98 -15.78 26.33
C ALA A 499 3.70 -15.67 25.47
N SER A 500 3.82 -15.47 24.14
CA SER A 500 2.68 -15.44 23.22
C SER A 500 2.03 -16.81 23.02
N ASP A 501 2.66 -17.92 23.48
CA ASP A 501 2.06 -19.22 23.61
C ASP A 501 0.86 -19.22 24.58
N GLN A 502 0.96 -18.47 25.68
CA GLN A 502 -0.14 -18.32 26.67
C GLN A 502 -1.33 -17.58 26.04
N PHE A 503 -1.06 -16.52 25.25
CA PHE A 503 -2.12 -15.84 24.51
C PHE A 503 -2.79 -16.79 23.52
N ALA A 504 -2.03 -17.54 22.76
CA ALA A 504 -2.56 -18.51 21.78
C ALA A 504 -3.45 -19.56 22.45
N ALA A 505 -2.97 -20.18 23.55
CA ALA A 505 -3.71 -21.16 24.31
C ALA A 505 -5.00 -20.56 24.92
N ARG A 506 -4.92 -19.34 25.47
CA ARG A 506 -6.09 -18.65 26.02
C ARG A 506 -7.10 -18.33 24.93
N LEU A 507 -6.67 -17.74 23.82
CA LEU A 507 -7.54 -17.39 22.70
C LEU A 507 -8.23 -18.66 22.12
N ALA A 508 -7.51 -19.74 21.89
CA ALA A 508 -8.07 -20.99 21.38
C ALA A 508 -9.16 -21.57 22.32
N LYS A 509 -8.94 -21.49 23.63
CA LYS A 509 -9.90 -21.93 24.64
C LYS A 509 -11.17 -21.08 24.62
N VAL A 510 -11.05 -19.74 24.70
CA VAL A 510 -12.22 -18.85 24.73
C VAL A 510 -12.96 -18.85 23.40
N ALA A 511 -12.25 -18.94 22.28
CA ALA A 511 -12.84 -19.06 20.95
C ALA A 511 -13.76 -20.27 20.82
N LYS A 512 -13.32 -21.43 21.31
CA LYS A 512 -14.13 -22.66 21.33
C LYS A 512 -15.40 -22.51 22.20
N GLN A 513 -15.27 -21.85 23.35
CA GLN A 513 -16.40 -21.60 24.26
C GLN A 513 -17.39 -20.61 23.63
N ARG A 514 -16.90 -19.48 23.08
CA ARG A 514 -17.74 -18.46 22.46
C ARG A 514 -18.42 -18.95 21.19
N ALA A 515 -17.73 -19.74 20.37
CA ALA A 515 -18.34 -20.34 19.17
C ALA A 515 -19.44 -21.34 19.50
N LYS A 516 -19.34 -22.08 20.62
CA LYS A 516 -20.41 -22.97 21.13
C LYS A 516 -21.60 -22.17 21.63
N TRP A 517 -21.35 -21.10 22.40
CA TRP A 517 -22.38 -20.20 22.90
C TRP A 517 -23.09 -19.48 21.75
N ALA A 518 -22.36 -18.90 20.83
CA ALA A 518 -22.89 -18.17 19.68
C ALA A 518 -23.83 -19.04 18.83
N ARG A 519 -23.45 -20.31 18.57
CA ARG A 519 -24.31 -21.27 17.84
C ARG A 519 -25.57 -21.62 18.62
N LYS A 520 -25.49 -21.76 19.96
CA LYS A 520 -26.64 -22.08 20.81
C LYS A 520 -27.67 -20.94 20.83
N ASN A 521 -27.21 -19.69 20.75
CA ASN A 521 -28.04 -18.49 20.88
C ASN A 521 -28.28 -17.77 19.53
N ASP A 522 -27.92 -18.41 18.42
CA ASP A 522 -28.06 -17.87 17.07
C ASP A 522 -27.39 -16.48 16.90
N VAL A 523 -26.20 -16.31 17.49
CA VAL A 523 -25.41 -15.05 17.42
C VAL A 523 -24.32 -15.18 16.37
N SER A 524 -24.39 -14.36 15.33
CA SER A 524 -23.44 -14.37 14.22
C SER A 524 -22.25 -13.42 14.42
N CYS A 525 -22.45 -12.31 15.16
CA CYS A 525 -21.44 -11.29 15.43
C CYS A 525 -21.23 -11.17 16.93
N TYR A 526 -19.99 -11.40 17.41
CA TYR A 526 -19.71 -11.48 18.85
C TYR A 526 -18.26 -11.22 19.21
N ARG A 527 -18.03 -10.82 20.46
CA ARG A 527 -16.70 -10.68 21.05
C ARG A 527 -16.14 -12.04 21.48
N VAL A 528 -14.94 -12.34 20.98
CA VAL A 528 -14.23 -13.58 21.31
C VAL A 528 -13.29 -13.38 22.48
N TYR A 529 -12.53 -12.28 22.52
CA TYR A 529 -11.49 -12.00 23.49
C TYR A 529 -11.60 -10.54 23.96
N ASP A 530 -11.41 -10.28 25.23
CA ASP A 530 -11.47 -8.94 25.82
C ASP A 530 -10.43 -8.76 26.92
N ALA A 531 -9.18 -8.51 26.53
CA ALA A 531 -8.03 -8.38 27.43
C ALA A 531 -7.98 -9.48 28.49
N ASP A 532 -8.26 -10.73 28.10
CA ASP A 532 -8.28 -11.90 28.97
C ASP A 532 -6.95 -12.11 29.71
N LEU A 533 -5.85 -11.71 29.06
CA LEU A 533 -4.54 -11.58 29.66
C LEU A 533 -4.17 -10.09 29.66
N PRO A 534 -3.83 -9.49 30.82
CA PRO A 534 -3.49 -8.07 30.92
C PRO A 534 -2.35 -7.65 29.98
N ASP A 535 -1.41 -8.56 29.72
CA ASP A 535 -0.26 -8.38 28.85
C ASP A 535 -0.63 -8.24 27.37
N TYR A 536 -1.79 -8.75 26.96
CA TYR A 536 -2.34 -8.69 25.61
C TYR A 536 -3.62 -7.88 25.62
N ALA A 537 -3.45 -6.56 25.77
CA ALA A 537 -4.52 -5.59 25.96
C ALA A 537 -5.25 -5.30 24.65
N VAL A 538 -5.97 -6.28 24.11
CA VAL A 538 -6.78 -6.17 22.90
C VAL A 538 -8.18 -6.71 23.10
N SER A 539 -9.15 -6.24 22.31
CA SER A 539 -10.38 -6.98 22.08
C SER A 539 -10.39 -7.57 20.67
N ILE A 540 -11.04 -8.73 20.52
CA ILE A 540 -11.19 -9.43 19.25
C ILE A 540 -12.66 -9.71 19.04
N ASP A 541 -13.23 -9.08 18.00
CA ASP A 541 -14.63 -9.21 17.61
C ASP A 541 -14.74 -9.91 16.27
N ILE A 542 -15.69 -10.83 16.13
CA ILE A 542 -15.98 -11.58 14.91
C ILE A 542 -17.28 -11.08 14.30
N TYR A 543 -17.29 -10.91 12.99
CA TYR A 543 -18.46 -10.56 12.21
C TYR A 543 -18.62 -11.55 11.05
N LYS A 544 -19.79 -12.20 10.97
CA LYS A 544 -20.10 -13.14 9.89
C LYS A 544 -21.01 -12.49 8.88
N GLY A 545 -20.66 -12.63 7.60
CA GLY A 545 -21.47 -12.11 6.51
C GLY A 545 -22.80 -12.83 6.38
N ALA A 546 -23.87 -12.07 6.19
CA ALA A 546 -25.23 -12.59 6.04
C ALA A 546 -25.47 -13.26 4.66
N ILE A 547 -24.83 -12.75 3.59
CA ILE A 547 -25.05 -13.21 2.22
C ILE A 547 -23.96 -14.19 1.76
N LYS A 548 -22.69 -13.83 2.06
CA LYS A 548 -21.55 -14.68 1.72
C LYS A 548 -20.98 -15.27 3.01
N PRO A 549 -20.60 -16.55 3.05
CA PRO A 549 -20.03 -17.18 4.25
C PRO A 549 -18.60 -16.70 4.49
N THR A 550 -18.43 -15.41 4.64
CA THR A 550 -17.16 -14.75 4.94
C THR A 550 -17.16 -14.29 6.39
N THR A 551 -16.01 -14.46 7.04
CA THR A 551 -15.82 -14.00 8.41
C THR A 551 -14.80 -12.88 8.41
N TRP A 552 -15.12 -11.79 9.13
CA TRP A 552 -14.22 -10.68 9.41
C TRP A 552 -13.88 -10.64 10.88
N MET A 553 -12.69 -10.14 11.15
CA MET A 553 -12.18 -9.97 12.51
C MET A 553 -11.80 -8.52 12.73
N GLN A 554 -12.30 -7.94 13.83
CA GLN A 554 -11.83 -6.65 14.29
C GLN A 554 -10.98 -6.85 15.55
N ILE A 555 -9.75 -6.37 15.51
CA ILE A 555 -8.85 -6.31 16.66
C ILE A 555 -8.78 -4.85 17.08
N SER A 556 -9.14 -4.55 18.33
CA SER A 556 -9.03 -3.20 18.88
C SER A 556 -7.99 -3.21 20.00
N GLU A 557 -6.94 -2.40 19.85
CA GLU A 557 -5.91 -2.24 20.86
C GLU A 557 -6.39 -1.32 21.98
N TYR A 558 -6.26 -1.74 23.22
CA TYR A 558 -6.41 -0.89 24.40
C TYR A 558 -5.08 -0.23 24.74
N ALA A 559 -5.13 0.95 25.34
CA ALA A 559 -3.92 1.57 25.87
C ALA A 559 -3.26 0.63 26.88
N ALA A 560 -2.02 0.23 26.59
CA ALA A 560 -1.23 -0.58 27.51
C ALA A 560 -1.05 0.15 28.86
N SER A 561 -0.90 -0.62 29.94
CA SER A 561 -0.51 -0.06 31.24
C SER A 561 0.76 0.76 31.09
N LYS A 562 0.86 1.86 31.84
CA LYS A 562 2.08 2.71 31.86
C LYS A 562 3.35 1.96 32.32
N GLU A 563 3.17 0.81 32.94
CA GLU A 563 4.25 -0.06 33.45
C GLU A 563 4.82 -0.99 32.36
N ILE A 564 4.13 -1.12 31.23
CA ILE A 564 4.56 -1.99 30.12
C ILE A 564 5.41 -1.17 29.16
N ASP A 565 6.60 -1.70 28.83
CA ASP A 565 7.46 -1.15 27.79
C ASP A 565 6.71 -1.03 26.45
N PRO A 566 6.64 0.16 25.83
CA PRO A 566 5.93 0.38 24.57
C PRO A 566 6.38 -0.55 23.43
N ASP A 567 7.68 -0.87 23.37
CA ASP A 567 8.21 -1.76 22.33
C ASP A 567 7.78 -3.21 22.57
N LEU A 568 7.68 -3.63 23.83
CA LEU A 568 7.14 -4.94 24.19
C LEU A 568 5.63 -5.02 23.88
N ALA A 569 4.88 -3.98 24.18
CA ALA A 569 3.46 -3.90 23.83
C ALA A 569 3.25 -4.02 22.32
N LYS A 570 4.05 -3.30 21.54
CA LYS A 570 4.02 -3.38 20.06
C LYS A 570 4.35 -4.79 19.56
N ARG A 571 5.38 -5.45 20.11
CA ARG A 571 5.73 -6.84 19.74
C ARG A 571 4.60 -7.82 20.08
N ARG A 572 3.96 -7.66 21.23
CA ARG A 572 2.78 -8.48 21.61
C ARG A 572 1.61 -8.26 20.65
N LEU A 573 1.36 -7.03 20.23
CA LEU A 573 0.33 -6.74 19.23
C LEU A 573 0.63 -7.42 17.88
N LEU A 574 1.89 -7.42 17.46
CA LEU A 574 2.31 -8.12 16.24
C LEU A 574 2.09 -9.64 16.36
N ASP A 575 2.36 -10.22 17.53
CA ASP A 575 2.08 -11.63 17.79
C ASP A 575 0.57 -11.92 17.79
N VAL A 576 -0.24 -11.01 18.33
CA VAL A 576 -1.72 -11.11 18.21
C VAL A 576 -2.15 -11.13 16.75
N LEU A 577 -1.63 -10.24 15.92
CA LEU A 577 -1.94 -10.16 14.49
C LEU A 577 -1.44 -11.40 13.71
N ALA A 578 -0.41 -12.07 14.19
CA ALA A 578 0.09 -13.31 13.62
C ALA A 578 -0.75 -14.53 14.03
N LEU A 579 -1.13 -14.60 15.28
CA LEU A 579 -1.75 -15.78 15.91
C LEU A 579 -3.27 -15.81 15.77
N ALA A 580 -3.96 -14.68 16.04
CA ALA A 580 -5.42 -14.64 16.12
C ALA A 580 -6.11 -15.05 14.80
N PRO A 581 -5.69 -14.57 13.62
CA PRO A 581 -6.30 -14.97 12.35
C PRO A 581 -6.18 -16.48 12.10
N ARG A 582 -5.04 -17.06 12.44
CA ARG A 582 -4.78 -18.49 12.26
C ARG A 582 -5.57 -19.36 13.24
N ILE A 583 -5.67 -18.93 14.51
CA ILE A 583 -6.44 -19.63 15.55
C ILE A 583 -7.94 -19.61 15.22
N LEU A 584 -8.44 -18.47 14.74
CA LEU A 584 -9.86 -18.27 14.44
C LEU A 584 -10.22 -18.62 12.98
N SER A 585 -9.26 -19.08 12.19
CA SER A 585 -9.43 -19.43 10.77
C SER A 585 -10.04 -18.30 9.94
N VAL A 586 -9.60 -17.06 10.21
CA VAL A 586 -9.99 -15.86 9.46
C VAL A 586 -8.85 -15.50 8.52
N PRO A 587 -9.11 -15.27 7.22
CA PRO A 587 -8.08 -14.79 6.30
C PRO A 587 -7.48 -13.47 6.79
N SER A 588 -6.18 -13.31 6.71
CA SER A 588 -5.49 -12.08 7.16
C SER A 588 -5.99 -10.82 6.43
N SER A 589 -6.49 -10.95 5.20
CA SER A 589 -7.15 -9.87 4.45
C SER A 589 -8.47 -9.39 5.07
N ASN A 590 -9.08 -10.21 5.92
CA ASN A 590 -10.35 -9.91 6.58
C ASN A 590 -10.15 -9.46 8.04
N VAL A 591 -8.93 -9.09 8.39
CA VAL A 591 -8.60 -8.55 9.71
C VAL A 591 -8.56 -7.04 9.63
N ASN A 592 -9.22 -6.38 10.56
CA ASN A 592 -9.17 -4.93 10.77
C ASN A 592 -8.53 -4.61 12.12
N LEU A 593 -7.52 -3.74 12.14
CA LEU A 593 -6.87 -3.28 13.36
C LEU A 593 -7.33 -1.86 13.68
N ARG A 594 -7.70 -1.63 14.93
CA ARG A 594 -8.00 -0.31 15.50
C ARG A 594 -7.04 0.01 16.61
N THR A 595 -6.29 1.06 16.46
CA THR A 595 -5.41 1.58 17.49
C THR A 595 -6.06 2.82 18.09
N ARG A 596 -6.36 2.80 19.39
CA ARG A 596 -6.91 3.97 20.10
C ARG A 596 -5.77 4.90 20.50
N THR A 597 -5.36 5.82 19.64
CA THR A 597 -4.48 6.92 19.99
C THR A 597 -5.27 8.01 20.70
N ARG A 598 -4.85 8.39 21.92
CA ARG A 598 -5.38 9.60 22.59
C ARG A 598 -4.86 10.83 21.85
N ALA A 599 -5.71 11.48 21.08
CA ALA A 599 -5.41 12.80 20.55
C ALA A 599 -5.30 13.82 21.70
N LYS A 600 -4.19 14.52 21.82
CA LYS A 600 -4.08 15.70 22.70
C LYS A 600 -4.96 16.79 22.09
N GLY A 601 -6.12 17.08 22.72
CA GLY A 601 -6.94 18.20 22.31
C GLY A 601 -8.43 17.93 22.06
N GLY A 602 -9.04 16.93 22.69
CA GLY A 602 -10.50 16.87 22.89
C GLY A 602 -11.36 16.50 21.69
N SER A 603 -10.82 16.28 20.49
CA SER A 603 -11.57 15.71 19.38
C SER A 603 -11.29 14.21 19.28
N GLN A 604 -12.33 13.40 19.51
CA GLN A 604 -12.26 11.95 19.25
C GLN A 604 -12.26 11.61 17.74
N TYR A 605 -12.36 12.64 16.89
CA TYR A 605 -12.47 12.53 15.45
C TYR A 605 -11.39 13.39 14.78
N SER A 606 -10.12 13.01 14.89
CA SER A 606 -9.11 13.57 13.98
C SER A 606 -9.15 12.78 12.67
N ASP A 607 -9.43 13.48 11.58
CA ASP A 607 -9.37 12.99 10.19
C ASP A 607 -7.92 12.73 9.72
N GLU A 608 -7.13 11.99 10.47
CA GLU A 608 -5.82 11.52 10.03
C GLU A 608 -5.87 10.04 9.59
N GLY A 609 -6.89 9.70 8.82
CA GLY A 609 -6.96 8.49 8.02
C GLY A 609 -6.80 8.87 6.56
N SER A 610 -5.60 8.66 6.03
CA SER A 610 -5.18 8.88 4.66
C SER A 610 -6.30 8.76 3.62
N ALA A 611 -6.36 9.74 2.73
CA ALA A 611 -7.11 9.73 1.48
C ALA A 611 -6.57 8.69 0.47
N ALA A 612 -6.17 7.52 0.92
CA ALA A 612 -5.65 6.43 0.11
C ALA A 612 -6.43 5.17 0.45
N ASP A 613 -7.53 4.95 -0.14
CA ASP A 613 -7.96 3.74 -0.82
C ASP A 613 -9.46 3.78 -1.13
N ASN A 614 -9.78 4.24 -2.32
CA ASN A 614 -11.15 4.18 -2.85
C ASN A 614 -11.61 2.73 -3.16
N SER A 615 -10.76 1.72 -3.03
CA SER A 615 -11.04 0.32 -3.34
C SER A 615 -11.78 -0.43 -2.23
N ARG A 616 -11.79 0.09 -0.99
CA ARG A 616 -12.44 -0.54 0.19
C ARG A 616 -13.76 0.11 0.59
N LYS A 617 -14.46 0.73 -0.33
CA LYS A 617 -15.80 1.33 -0.07
C LYS A 617 -16.95 0.31 -0.01
N GLU A 618 -16.67 -0.98 -0.04
CA GLU A 618 -17.70 -2.00 -0.02
C GLU A 618 -18.30 -2.13 1.38
N MET A 619 -19.58 -1.78 1.51
CA MET A 619 -20.36 -2.03 2.71
C MET A 619 -20.65 -3.52 2.80
N LEU A 620 -20.30 -4.13 3.92
CA LEU A 620 -20.54 -5.54 4.20
C LEU A 620 -21.88 -5.70 4.91
N LEU A 621 -22.60 -6.77 4.62
CA LEU A 621 -23.87 -7.09 5.30
C LEU A 621 -23.66 -8.17 6.33
N ILE A 622 -24.10 -7.91 7.56
CA ILE A 622 -24.14 -8.86 8.67
C ILE A 622 -25.58 -9.11 9.10
N ASP A 623 -25.82 -10.24 9.77
CA ASP A 623 -27.06 -10.54 10.44
C ASP A 623 -26.90 -10.37 11.97
N GLU A 624 -27.85 -9.69 12.60
CA GLU A 624 -28.02 -9.67 14.04
C GLU A 624 -29.49 -9.74 14.40
N GLY A 625 -29.87 -10.80 15.09
CA GLY A 625 -31.23 -11.03 15.54
C GLY A 625 -32.26 -11.12 14.42
N GLY A 626 -31.86 -11.67 13.25
CA GLY A 626 -32.67 -11.81 12.05
C GLY A 626 -32.81 -10.52 11.23
N LEU A 627 -32.05 -9.46 11.56
CA LEU A 627 -32.02 -8.20 10.82
C LEU A 627 -30.68 -7.99 10.15
N LEU A 628 -30.72 -7.40 8.95
CA LEU A 628 -29.54 -7.13 8.13
C LEU A 628 -29.00 -5.73 8.40
N PHE A 629 -27.70 -5.65 8.69
CA PHE A 629 -27.02 -4.37 8.94
C PHE A 629 -25.81 -4.23 8.02
N GLU A 630 -25.66 -3.03 7.48
CA GLU A 630 -24.43 -2.64 6.80
C GLU A 630 -23.34 -2.33 7.81
N VAL A 631 -22.13 -2.90 7.61
CA VAL A 631 -20.93 -2.57 8.38
C VAL A 631 -19.80 -2.18 7.46
N ASN A 632 -18.91 -1.31 7.94
CA ASN A 632 -17.72 -0.86 7.22
C ASN A 632 -16.51 -0.83 8.15
N PHE A 633 -15.48 -1.61 7.82
CA PHE A 633 -14.26 -1.67 8.64
C PHE A 633 -13.17 -0.68 8.17
N ALA A 634 -13.32 -0.06 7.00
CA ALA A 634 -12.25 0.72 6.38
C ALA A 634 -12.36 2.24 6.60
N SER A 635 -13.57 2.80 6.81
CA SER A 635 -13.79 4.23 6.65
C SER A 635 -14.03 5.02 7.93
N ARG A 636 -14.22 4.39 9.09
CA ARG A 636 -14.55 5.07 10.35
C ARG A 636 -14.03 4.32 11.57
N LEU A 637 -13.93 5.06 12.70
CA LEU A 637 -13.60 4.51 14.01
C LEU A 637 -14.58 3.41 14.46
N ASP A 638 -15.86 3.52 14.06
CA ASP A 638 -16.89 2.55 14.40
C ASP A 638 -17.43 1.88 13.15
N CYS A 639 -17.60 0.54 13.21
CA CYS A 639 -17.96 -0.27 12.04
C CYS A 639 -19.42 -0.14 11.59
N GLY A 640 -20.25 0.61 12.32
CA GLY A 640 -21.66 0.79 12.00
C GLY A 640 -22.63 0.09 12.95
N ILE A 641 -22.14 -0.77 13.85
CA ILE A 641 -22.95 -1.42 14.87
C ILE A 641 -22.14 -1.59 16.17
N PHE A 642 -22.77 -1.36 17.32
CA PHE A 642 -22.21 -1.62 18.64
C PHE A 642 -22.71 -2.96 19.16
N LEU A 643 -21.84 -3.99 19.18
CA LEU A 643 -22.22 -5.35 19.57
C LEU A 643 -22.63 -5.47 21.05
N ASP A 644 -22.09 -4.61 21.90
CA ASP A 644 -22.43 -4.54 23.32
C ASP A 644 -23.87 -4.09 23.59
N HIS A 645 -24.53 -3.47 22.61
CA HIS A 645 -25.96 -3.11 22.68
C HIS A 645 -26.92 -4.13 22.04
N ARG A 646 -26.44 -5.35 21.73
CA ARG A 646 -27.31 -6.40 21.16
C ARG A 646 -28.53 -6.69 22.02
N ASP A 647 -28.31 -6.89 23.30
CA ASP A 647 -29.39 -7.22 24.23
C ASP A 647 -30.27 -6.01 24.50
N THR A 648 -29.72 -4.78 24.55
CA THR A 648 -30.49 -3.53 24.59
C THR A 648 -31.44 -3.40 23.39
N ARG A 649 -30.96 -3.72 22.19
CA ARG A 649 -31.77 -3.69 20.96
C ARG A 649 -32.87 -4.76 20.99
N ALA A 650 -32.58 -5.95 21.53
CA ALA A 650 -33.57 -6.98 21.73
C ALA A 650 -34.66 -6.55 22.69
N GLU A 651 -34.30 -5.90 23.81
CA GLU A 651 -35.24 -5.33 24.76
C GLU A 651 -36.14 -4.27 24.10
N ILE A 652 -35.59 -3.39 23.26
CA ILE A 652 -36.39 -2.41 22.49
C ILE A 652 -37.45 -3.11 21.64
N ARG A 653 -37.09 -4.20 20.97
CA ARG A 653 -38.01 -5.01 20.16
C ARG A 653 -39.17 -5.53 21.02
N GLU A 654 -38.86 -6.08 22.18
CA GLU A 654 -39.88 -6.63 23.10
C GLU A 654 -40.76 -5.54 23.72
N LEU A 655 -40.20 -4.40 24.09
CA LEU A 655 -40.96 -3.23 24.55
C LEU A 655 -41.93 -2.73 23.48
N MET A 656 -41.54 -2.74 22.21
CA MET A 656 -42.40 -2.36 21.08
C MET A 656 -43.53 -3.36 20.86
N LYS A 657 -43.28 -4.67 21.02
CA LYS A 657 -44.36 -5.71 20.91
C LYS A 657 -45.43 -5.49 21.97
N SER A 658 -45.01 -5.11 23.16
CA SER A 658 -45.90 -4.88 24.32
C SER A 658 -46.47 -3.44 24.40
N ALA A 659 -46.00 -2.53 23.53
CA ALA A 659 -46.42 -1.14 23.53
C ALA A 659 -47.91 -1.00 23.16
N GLY A 660 -48.55 0.06 23.66
CA GLY A 660 -49.97 0.38 23.39
C GLY A 660 -50.26 0.61 21.89
N ALA A 661 -51.53 0.86 21.55
CA ALA A 661 -51.99 0.89 20.15
C ALA A 661 -51.24 1.86 19.23
N ALA A 662 -50.68 2.94 19.74
CA ALA A 662 -49.95 3.92 18.93
C ALA A 662 -48.58 3.44 18.41
N LYS A 663 -47.94 2.46 19.09
CA LYS A 663 -46.64 1.84 18.77
C LYS A 663 -45.66 2.81 18.12
N SER A 664 -45.36 3.90 18.82
CA SER A 664 -44.43 4.95 18.34
C SER A 664 -43.06 4.84 19.01
N PHE A 665 -42.00 4.96 18.23
CA PHE A 665 -40.61 4.84 18.69
C PHE A 665 -39.80 6.10 18.37
N LEU A 666 -38.96 6.51 19.32
CA LEU A 666 -38.00 7.61 19.18
C LEU A 666 -36.60 7.12 19.43
N ASN A 667 -35.69 7.34 18.46
CA ASN A 667 -34.26 7.04 18.58
C ASN A 667 -33.44 8.35 18.58
N LEU A 668 -32.78 8.61 19.70
CA LEU A 668 -31.96 9.81 19.91
C LEU A 668 -30.47 9.46 19.93
N PHE A 669 -29.62 10.28 19.31
CA PHE A 669 -28.23 9.95 19.02
C PHE A 669 -28.13 8.64 18.21
N ALA A 670 -28.97 8.57 17.21
CA ALA A 670 -29.37 7.30 16.60
C ALA A 670 -28.26 6.60 15.79
N TYR A 671 -27.18 7.27 15.47
CA TYR A 671 -26.08 6.75 14.66
C TYR A 671 -26.58 6.09 13.37
N THR A 672 -26.35 4.79 13.17
CA THR A 672 -26.77 4.04 11.98
C THR A 672 -28.18 3.45 12.08
N GLY A 673 -28.95 3.83 13.10
CA GLY A 673 -30.36 3.48 13.26
C GLY A 673 -30.63 2.00 13.55
N THR A 674 -29.66 1.25 14.06
CA THR A 674 -29.85 -0.18 14.35
C THR A 674 -30.98 -0.43 15.35
N ALA A 675 -31.13 0.42 16.38
CA ALA A 675 -32.25 0.35 17.32
C ALA A 675 -33.60 0.65 16.67
N THR A 676 -33.63 1.55 15.66
CA THR A 676 -34.86 1.82 14.91
C THR A 676 -35.32 0.60 14.11
N CYS A 677 -34.37 -0.16 13.53
CA CYS A 677 -34.70 -1.41 12.83
C CYS A 677 -35.32 -2.44 13.77
N TYR A 678 -34.78 -2.60 14.99
CA TYR A 678 -35.34 -3.49 15.99
C TYR A 678 -36.73 -3.03 16.49
N ALA A 679 -36.91 -1.71 16.60
CA ALA A 679 -38.22 -1.17 16.97
C ALA A 679 -39.26 -1.40 15.85
N ALA A 680 -38.92 -1.21 14.59
CA ALA A 680 -39.78 -1.48 13.47
C ALA A 680 -40.14 -2.97 13.37
N ASP A 681 -39.18 -3.87 13.58
CA ASP A 681 -39.41 -5.32 13.65
C ASP A 681 -40.27 -5.72 14.86
N GLY A 682 -40.18 -4.97 15.97
CA GLY A 682 -41.07 -5.07 17.11
C GLY A 682 -42.49 -4.55 16.85
N GLY A 683 -42.78 -4.03 15.67
CA GLY A 683 -44.09 -3.55 15.22
C GLY A 683 -44.31 -2.06 15.48
N ALA A 684 -43.24 -1.25 15.49
CA ALA A 684 -43.42 0.21 15.55
C ALA A 684 -44.17 0.70 14.30
N LEU A 685 -45.33 1.35 14.49
CA LEU A 685 -46.11 1.94 13.40
C LEU A 685 -45.53 3.27 12.94
N HIS A 686 -44.84 3.97 13.83
CA HIS A 686 -44.16 5.23 13.53
C HIS A 686 -42.82 5.26 14.25
N SER A 687 -41.80 5.74 13.61
CA SER A 687 -40.51 6.00 14.26
C SER A 687 -39.92 7.35 13.85
N THR A 688 -39.30 8.00 14.81
CA THR A 688 -38.48 9.22 14.57
C THR A 688 -37.04 8.94 14.98
N THR A 689 -36.13 9.06 14.03
CA THR A 689 -34.71 8.80 14.18
C THR A 689 -33.92 10.11 14.07
N VAL A 690 -33.30 10.53 15.19
CA VAL A 690 -32.67 11.86 15.31
C VAL A 690 -31.19 11.71 15.52
N ASP A 691 -30.39 12.34 14.67
CA ASP A 691 -28.92 12.42 14.78
C ASP A 691 -28.40 13.72 14.17
N LEU A 692 -27.26 14.22 14.67
CA LEU A 692 -26.61 15.40 14.13
C LEU A 692 -25.89 15.11 12.80
N SER A 693 -25.48 13.87 12.57
CA SER A 693 -24.67 13.41 11.45
C SER A 693 -25.53 12.97 10.28
N LYS A 694 -25.57 13.78 9.21
CA LYS A 694 -26.24 13.40 7.96
C LYS A 694 -25.76 12.06 7.39
N PRO A 695 -24.43 11.78 7.30
CA PRO A 695 -23.95 10.48 6.83
C PRO A 695 -24.44 9.29 7.67
N SER A 696 -24.60 9.46 8.98
CA SER A 696 -25.12 8.42 9.86
C SER A 696 -26.61 8.17 9.59
N LEU A 697 -27.41 9.22 9.41
CA LEU A 697 -28.82 9.10 9.04
C LEU A 697 -29.02 8.45 7.66
N GLU A 698 -28.19 8.76 6.69
CA GLU A 698 -28.25 8.08 5.39
C GLU A 698 -27.88 6.59 5.51
N TRP A 699 -27.02 6.24 6.45
CA TRP A 699 -26.73 4.84 6.76
C TRP A 699 -27.92 4.18 7.48
N ALA A 700 -28.54 4.88 8.43
CA ALA A 700 -29.76 4.41 9.09
C ALA A 700 -30.89 4.13 8.09
N LYS A 701 -31.12 5.01 7.13
CA LYS A 701 -32.10 4.79 6.04
C LYS A 701 -31.80 3.53 5.24
N ARG A 702 -30.51 3.29 4.92
CA ARG A 702 -30.14 2.06 4.20
C ARG A 702 -30.38 0.81 5.04
N ASN A 703 -30.07 0.84 6.35
CA ASN A 703 -30.36 -0.27 7.24
C ASN A 703 -31.85 -0.56 7.35
N MET A 704 -32.68 0.47 7.47
CA MET A 704 -34.15 0.34 7.48
C MET A 704 -34.63 -0.28 6.16
N LYS A 705 -34.19 0.25 5.03
CA LYS A 705 -34.56 -0.27 3.70
C LYS A 705 -34.11 -1.71 3.48
N ARG A 706 -32.94 -2.12 4.00
CA ARG A 706 -32.45 -3.52 3.90
C ARG A 706 -33.39 -4.51 4.57
N ASN A 707 -34.12 -4.04 5.57
CA ASN A 707 -35.04 -4.83 6.37
C ASN A 707 -36.53 -4.62 5.97
N GLY A 708 -36.78 -3.88 4.89
CA GLY A 708 -38.13 -3.65 4.38
C GLY A 708 -38.93 -2.59 5.16
N PHE A 709 -38.26 -1.72 5.93
CA PHE A 709 -38.85 -0.65 6.74
C PHE A 709 -38.57 0.72 6.09
N ASP A 710 -38.89 0.91 4.82
CA ASP A 710 -38.60 2.13 4.04
C ASP A 710 -39.85 3.02 3.82
N GLY A 711 -40.91 2.81 4.60
CA GLY A 711 -42.13 3.60 4.56
C GLY A 711 -41.98 5.03 5.13
N GLU A 712 -42.87 5.94 4.71
CA GLU A 712 -42.84 7.35 5.15
C GLU A 712 -43.15 7.54 6.63
N GLU A 713 -43.68 6.52 7.29
CA GLU A 713 -43.95 6.48 8.74
C GLU A 713 -42.67 6.45 9.57
N HIS A 714 -41.51 6.19 8.95
CA HIS A 714 -40.20 6.19 9.60
C HIS A 714 -39.43 7.46 9.24
N GLU A 715 -39.51 8.45 10.12
CA GLU A 715 -38.91 9.77 9.92
C GLU A 715 -37.44 9.81 10.34
N PHE A 716 -36.60 10.55 9.58
CA PHE A 716 -35.18 10.78 9.87
C PHE A 716 -34.91 12.28 9.97
N VAL A 717 -34.51 12.71 11.15
CA VAL A 717 -34.32 14.13 11.47
C VAL A 717 -32.86 14.45 11.72
N GLN A 718 -32.28 15.32 10.90
CA GLN A 718 -30.95 15.85 11.16
C GLN A 718 -31.04 17.04 12.11
N ALA A 719 -30.74 16.84 13.40
CA ALA A 719 -30.82 17.89 14.40
C ALA A 719 -29.81 17.69 15.54
N ASP A 720 -29.48 18.79 16.22
CA ASP A 720 -28.89 18.73 17.55
C ASP A 720 -29.95 18.22 18.53
N VAL A 721 -29.72 17.01 19.09
CA VAL A 721 -30.68 16.26 19.90
C VAL A 721 -31.18 17.07 21.09
N LEU A 722 -30.32 17.82 21.79
CA LEU A 722 -30.70 18.61 22.97
C LEU A 722 -31.63 19.74 22.58
N SER A 723 -31.35 20.46 21.53
CA SER A 723 -32.20 21.51 20.98
C SER A 723 -33.54 20.94 20.51
N TRP A 724 -33.47 19.82 19.77
CA TRP A 724 -34.63 19.13 19.25
C TRP A 724 -35.59 18.64 20.35
N ILE A 725 -35.09 18.05 21.43
CA ILE A 725 -35.89 17.66 22.62
C ILE A 725 -36.60 18.89 23.21
N THR A 726 -35.89 20.03 23.30
CA THR A 726 -36.47 21.27 23.85
C THR A 726 -37.61 21.77 22.97
N GLU A 727 -37.48 21.71 21.66
CA GLU A 727 -38.54 22.07 20.71
C GLU A 727 -39.76 21.11 20.81
N MET A 728 -39.47 19.79 20.80
CA MET A 728 -40.53 18.78 20.82
C MET A 728 -41.37 18.79 22.11
N ARG A 729 -40.84 19.24 23.23
CA ARG A 729 -41.60 19.38 24.49
C ARG A 729 -42.79 20.32 24.34
N HIS A 730 -42.75 21.26 23.41
CA HIS A 730 -43.87 22.21 23.16
C HIS A 730 -44.86 21.68 22.10
N THR A 731 -44.61 20.51 21.51
CA THR A 731 -45.55 19.85 20.60
C THR A 731 -46.43 18.83 21.33
N LYS A 732 -47.40 18.25 20.62
CA LYS A 732 -48.24 17.16 21.09
C LYS A 732 -47.64 15.79 20.86
N ASN A 733 -46.49 15.70 20.16
CA ASN A 733 -45.84 14.43 19.79
C ASN A 733 -45.31 13.73 21.03
N ARG A 734 -45.68 12.46 21.20
CA ARG A 734 -45.25 11.60 22.34
C ARG A 734 -44.99 10.20 21.78
N TRP A 735 -44.02 9.50 22.41
CA TRP A 735 -43.58 8.18 21.98
C TRP A 735 -43.81 7.14 23.08
N ASN A 736 -44.15 5.91 22.68
CA ASN A 736 -44.32 4.79 23.61
C ASN A 736 -42.98 4.27 24.08
N VAL A 737 -41.99 4.17 23.22
CA VAL A 737 -40.63 3.74 23.56
C VAL A 737 -39.63 4.76 23.02
N ILE A 738 -38.69 5.15 23.86
CA ILE A 738 -37.59 6.06 23.49
C ILE A 738 -36.26 5.36 23.79
N PHE A 739 -35.33 5.36 22.84
CA PHE A 739 -33.94 4.98 23.06
C PHE A 739 -33.04 6.20 22.93
N CYS A 740 -32.14 6.36 23.89
CA CYS A 740 -31.20 7.47 23.92
C CYS A 740 -29.83 6.97 24.38
N ASP A 741 -28.96 6.72 23.42
CA ASP A 741 -27.57 6.29 23.64
C ASP A 741 -26.63 7.47 23.44
N VAL A 742 -26.25 8.12 24.53
CA VAL A 742 -25.55 9.39 24.48
C VAL A 742 -24.05 9.23 24.40
N PRO A 743 -23.35 10.07 23.60
CA PRO A 743 -21.88 10.11 23.61
C PRO A 743 -21.38 10.61 24.98
N THR A 744 -20.20 10.14 25.41
CA THR A 744 -19.56 10.60 26.64
C THR A 744 -19.34 12.11 26.64
N PHE A 745 -18.93 12.65 25.50
CA PHE A 745 -18.65 14.07 25.28
C PHE A 745 -18.91 14.45 23.83
N SER A 746 -19.43 15.65 23.60
CA SER A 746 -19.58 16.21 22.26
C SER A 746 -19.28 17.71 22.26
N ASN A 747 -18.51 18.18 21.25
CA ASN A 747 -18.13 19.59 21.06
C ASN A 747 -18.28 20.04 19.60
N SER A 748 -19.24 19.46 18.88
CA SER A 748 -19.45 19.81 17.47
C SER A 748 -19.82 21.29 17.30
N SER A 749 -19.18 21.95 16.34
CA SER A 749 -19.52 23.34 15.95
C SER A 749 -20.95 23.51 15.44
N ARG A 750 -21.67 22.42 15.19
CA ARG A 750 -23.09 22.40 14.79
C ARG A 750 -24.06 22.33 15.96
N MET A 751 -23.57 22.19 17.19
CA MET A 751 -24.41 22.22 18.41
C MET A 751 -24.73 23.67 18.80
N ARG A 752 -25.91 23.93 19.28
CA ARG A 752 -26.29 25.25 19.84
C ARG A 752 -25.56 25.54 21.16
N GLN A 753 -25.31 24.50 21.96
CA GLN A 753 -24.50 24.60 23.17
C GLN A 753 -23.03 24.31 22.82
N SER A 754 -22.09 24.97 23.46
CA SER A 754 -20.65 24.84 23.18
C SER A 754 -20.08 23.43 23.43
N SER A 755 -20.70 22.64 24.30
CA SER A 755 -20.32 21.25 24.58
C SER A 755 -21.40 20.51 25.36
N PHE A 756 -21.48 19.20 25.17
CA PHE A 756 -22.24 18.25 25.95
C PHE A 756 -21.29 17.34 26.74
N ASP A 757 -21.58 17.11 28.01
CA ASP A 757 -20.89 16.16 28.88
C ASP A 757 -21.93 15.32 29.60
N VAL A 758 -21.90 14.00 29.42
CA VAL A 758 -22.92 13.11 29.94
C VAL A 758 -23.02 13.15 31.47
N GLN A 759 -21.90 13.24 32.18
CA GLN A 759 -21.92 13.30 33.64
C GLN A 759 -22.56 14.59 34.17
N ARG A 760 -22.36 15.70 33.45
CA ARG A 760 -22.92 17.01 33.79
C ARG A 760 -24.41 17.14 33.42
N ASP A 761 -24.74 16.68 32.22
CA ASP A 761 -25.97 17.08 31.52
C ASP A 761 -27.09 16.00 31.56
N HIS A 762 -26.76 14.76 32.01
CA HIS A 762 -27.67 13.60 31.92
C HIS A 762 -29.02 13.82 32.62
N ALA A 763 -29.04 14.46 33.80
CA ALA A 763 -30.28 14.60 34.54
C ALA A 763 -31.30 15.45 33.78
N GLU A 764 -30.90 16.60 33.23
CA GLU A 764 -31.76 17.43 32.40
C GLU A 764 -32.23 16.73 31.13
N LEU A 765 -31.31 15.95 30.51
CA LEU A 765 -31.62 15.15 29.33
C LEU A 765 -32.68 14.07 29.67
N ILE A 766 -32.50 13.30 30.74
CA ILE A 766 -33.43 12.24 31.17
C ILE A 766 -34.79 12.85 31.48
N ILE A 767 -34.84 13.98 32.23
CA ILE A 767 -36.08 14.69 32.50
C ILE A 767 -36.74 15.20 31.20
N GLY A 768 -35.94 15.71 30.27
CA GLY A 768 -36.41 16.12 28.93
C GLY A 768 -37.04 14.98 28.15
N ILE A 769 -36.38 13.83 28.10
CA ILE A 769 -36.85 12.61 27.41
C ILE A 769 -38.13 12.10 28.05
N SER A 770 -38.22 12.05 29.40
CA SER A 770 -39.38 11.54 30.10
C SER A 770 -40.67 12.32 29.74
N ARG A 771 -40.56 13.63 29.45
CA ARG A 771 -41.68 14.47 29.01
C ARG A 771 -42.16 14.21 27.60
N LEU A 772 -41.35 13.50 26.80
CA LEU A 772 -41.73 13.04 25.46
C LEU A 772 -42.39 11.67 25.46
N LEU A 773 -42.46 10.99 26.60
CA LEU A 773 -43.16 9.70 26.74
C LEU A 773 -44.67 9.87 26.72
N THR A 774 -45.37 8.90 26.14
CA THR A 774 -46.80 8.69 26.32
C THR A 774 -47.10 8.27 27.77
N ARG A 775 -48.38 8.23 28.16
CA ARG A 775 -48.78 7.65 29.47
C ARG A 775 -48.45 6.15 29.44
N GLY A 776 -47.66 5.69 30.40
CA GLY A 776 -47.14 4.31 30.46
C GLY A 776 -46.01 3.99 29.46
N GLY A 777 -45.50 5.01 28.78
CA GLY A 777 -44.34 4.85 27.89
C GLY A 777 -43.03 4.69 28.69
N VAL A 778 -42.02 4.08 28.03
CA VAL A 778 -40.72 3.75 28.65
C VAL A 778 -39.60 4.32 27.79
N ALA A 779 -38.55 4.86 28.43
CA ALA A 779 -37.30 5.17 27.75
C ALA A 779 -36.16 4.31 28.28
N ILE A 780 -35.21 3.93 27.38
CA ILE A 780 -33.92 3.39 27.75
C ILE A 780 -32.89 4.47 27.50
N PHE A 781 -32.22 4.88 28.57
CA PHE A 781 -31.08 5.79 28.51
C PHE A 781 -29.81 4.98 28.66
N SER A 782 -28.84 5.19 27.79
CA SER A 782 -27.53 4.51 27.80
C SER A 782 -26.36 5.47 27.63
N CYS A 783 -25.23 5.14 28.24
CA CYS A 783 -23.97 5.83 28.01
C CYS A 783 -22.77 4.91 28.25
N ASN A 784 -21.63 5.20 27.66
CA ASN A 784 -20.39 4.42 27.77
C ASN A 784 -19.33 5.06 28.70
N LEU A 785 -19.67 6.04 29.53
CA LEU A 785 -18.77 6.63 30.50
C LEU A 785 -18.59 5.68 31.72
N ARG A 786 -17.40 5.07 31.82
CA ARG A 786 -17.09 4.03 32.86
C ARG A 786 -17.30 4.48 34.31
N THR A 787 -17.25 5.79 34.57
CA THR A 787 -17.37 6.40 35.88
C THR A 787 -18.76 7.04 36.09
N PHE A 788 -19.67 6.79 35.15
CA PHE A 788 -21.01 7.40 35.20
C PHE A 788 -21.75 7.11 36.50
N LYS A 789 -22.36 8.14 37.03
CA LYS A 789 -23.26 8.07 38.21
C LYS A 789 -24.45 8.96 37.96
N PRO A 790 -25.68 8.41 37.90
CA PRO A 790 -26.86 9.22 37.70
C PRO A 790 -27.19 10.04 38.95
N ASP A 791 -27.68 11.27 38.73
CA ASP A 791 -28.27 12.09 39.78
C ASP A 791 -29.73 11.66 40.01
N VAL A 792 -29.89 10.51 40.68
CA VAL A 792 -31.18 9.86 40.95
C VAL A 792 -32.13 10.80 41.69
N GLU A 793 -31.59 11.56 42.64
CA GLU A 793 -32.40 12.45 43.48
C GLU A 793 -33.06 13.57 42.68
N LYS A 794 -32.28 14.22 41.80
CA LYS A 794 -32.80 15.28 40.89
C LYS A 794 -33.84 14.72 39.92
N ILE A 795 -33.58 13.54 39.37
CA ILE A 795 -34.46 12.87 38.42
C ILE A 795 -35.79 12.50 39.09
N GLN A 796 -35.74 11.90 40.26
CA GLN A 796 -36.93 11.48 41.00
C GLN A 796 -37.76 12.67 41.47
N ARG A 797 -37.15 13.79 41.93
CA ARG A 797 -37.85 15.05 42.26
C ARG A 797 -38.62 15.61 41.06
N ALA A 798 -38.16 15.36 39.83
CA ALA A 798 -38.89 15.77 38.64
C ALA A 798 -40.07 14.83 38.26
N GLY A 799 -40.38 13.82 39.10
CA GLY A 799 -41.46 12.86 38.87
C GLY A 799 -41.09 11.77 37.84
N VAL A 800 -39.83 11.40 37.81
CA VAL A 800 -39.29 10.38 36.86
C VAL A 800 -38.76 9.22 37.69
N ASP A 801 -39.13 8.00 37.31
CA ASP A 801 -38.56 6.79 37.86
C ASP A 801 -37.36 6.38 36.96
N ILE A 802 -36.28 5.93 37.63
CA ILE A 802 -35.06 5.46 36.99
C ILE A 802 -34.67 4.13 37.62
N GLU A 803 -34.52 3.10 36.81
CA GLU A 803 -34.14 1.75 37.17
C GLU A 803 -32.85 1.37 36.45
N ASP A 804 -31.87 0.83 37.17
CA ASP A 804 -30.62 0.36 36.56
C ASP A 804 -30.81 -1.03 35.94
N ILE A 805 -30.76 -1.12 34.63
CA ILE A 805 -30.88 -2.36 33.85
C ILE A 805 -29.54 -2.76 33.20
N THR A 806 -28.44 -2.19 33.64
CA THR A 806 -27.10 -2.41 33.05
C THR A 806 -26.76 -3.88 32.96
N SER A 807 -27.00 -4.66 34.02
CA SER A 807 -26.68 -6.10 34.06
C SER A 807 -27.54 -6.94 33.11
N GLU A 808 -28.71 -6.45 32.72
CA GLU A 808 -29.66 -7.13 31.84
C GLU A 808 -29.37 -6.85 30.37
N THR A 809 -28.69 -5.72 30.10
CA THR A 809 -28.42 -5.24 28.74
C THR A 809 -27.01 -5.54 28.27
N ILE A 810 -26.09 -6.00 29.13
CA ILE A 810 -24.75 -6.41 28.76
C ILE A 810 -24.77 -7.84 28.25
N PRO A 811 -24.46 -8.09 26.94
CA PRO A 811 -24.44 -9.44 26.40
C PRO A 811 -23.38 -10.33 27.07
N GLU A 812 -23.61 -11.64 27.08
CA GLU A 812 -22.69 -12.62 27.70
C GLU A 812 -21.25 -12.53 27.18
N ASP A 813 -21.07 -12.25 25.92
CA ASP A 813 -19.73 -12.10 25.30
C ASP A 813 -19.00 -10.83 25.77
N PHE A 814 -19.72 -9.87 26.35
CA PHE A 814 -19.18 -8.65 26.99
C PHE A 814 -19.16 -8.72 28.52
N SER A 815 -19.65 -9.80 29.14
CA SER A 815 -19.79 -9.97 30.58
C SER A 815 -18.52 -9.73 31.38
N ARG A 816 -17.33 -9.84 30.75
CA ARG A 816 -16.05 -9.53 31.38
C ARG A 816 -15.85 -8.04 31.64
N ASN A 817 -16.47 -7.17 30.85
CA ASN A 817 -16.43 -5.72 31.00
C ASN A 817 -17.79 -5.15 31.45
N GLN A 818 -18.10 -5.29 32.72
CA GLN A 818 -19.34 -4.83 33.34
C GLN A 818 -19.57 -3.31 33.28
N LYS A 819 -18.60 -2.57 32.76
CA LYS A 819 -18.63 -1.11 32.53
C LYS A 819 -18.46 -0.74 31.08
N ILE A 820 -18.86 -1.62 30.16
CA ILE A 820 -18.80 -1.33 28.72
C ILE A 820 -19.79 -0.22 28.38
N HIS A 821 -21.00 -0.30 28.95
CA HIS A 821 -21.98 0.75 28.98
C HIS A 821 -22.74 0.73 30.33
N HIS A 822 -23.52 1.76 30.56
CA HIS A 822 -24.56 1.84 31.62
C HIS A 822 -25.91 2.03 30.94
N ALA A 823 -26.94 1.32 31.41
CA ALA A 823 -28.27 1.41 30.84
C ALA A 823 -29.31 1.56 31.93
N TYR A 824 -30.24 2.49 31.74
CA TYR A 824 -31.28 2.79 32.68
C TYR A 824 -32.64 2.83 31.98
N LYS A 825 -33.62 2.18 32.63
CA LYS A 825 -35.03 2.25 32.25
C LYS A 825 -35.70 3.46 32.92
N ILE A 826 -36.33 4.27 32.14
CA ILE A 826 -36.92 5.55 32.55
C ILE A 826 -38.43 5.51 32.33
N SER A 827 -39.21 5.88 33.35
CA SER A 827 -40.66 6.02 33.24
C SER A 827 -41.16 7.24 34.03
N ARG A 828 -42.36 7.67 33.74
CA ARG A 828 -42.99 8.78 34.50
C ARG A 828 -43.78 8.22 35.67
N LYS A 829 -43.66 8.82 36.86
CA LYS A 829 -44.50 8.49 37.99
C LYS A 829 -45.97 8.84 37.69
N PRO A 830 -46.92 7.94 38.00
CA PRO A 830 -48.35 8.31 37.95
C PRO A 830 -48.59 9.54 38.85
N ARG A 831 -49.28 10.52 38.37
CA ARG A 831 -49.75 11.60 39.24
C ARG A 831 -50.85 11.05 40.13
N GLU A 832 -50.77 11.28 41.45
CA GLU A 832 -51.75 10.78 42.44
C GLU A 832 -53.21 11.27 42.24
N ASN A 833 -53.45 12.13 41.23
CA ASN A 833 -54.76 12.71 40.90
C ASN A 833 -55.19 12.55 39.42
N GLU A 834 -54.73 11.56 38.72
CA GLU A 834 -55.20 11.25 37.36
C GLU A 834 -55.70 9.81 37.23
#